data_b92b57bcb802c7b419805338ea31ae32
#
_entry.id   b92b57bcb802c7b419805338ea31ae32
#
_cell.length_a   1.000
_cell.length_b   1.000
_cell.length_c   1.000
_cell.angle_alpha   90.00
_cell.angle_beta   90.00
_cell.angle_gamma   90.00
#
_symmetry.space_group_name_H-M   'P 1'
#
loop_
_entity.id
_entity.type
_entity.pdbx_description
1 polymer ?
#
loop_
_entity_poly.entity_id
_entity_poly.type
_entity_poly.pdbx_seq_one_letter_code
_entity_poly.pdbx_strand_id
1 'polypeptide(L)'
;TGGWAPGSMALTFLDLLVGGAVCGFIIGRLACAALPLLRGWPTAEISLTVAVAYLSYIVAERYFDVSGVVSTVVAGLVVGSVGRTRVTPTTFYAMAESWKQFGFWATSLVFVFAAMMIPRLLVDATWMHLGVVAMMMLMALLARIVTVFGLLPMLTAAVGTRVDNRYKTVICWGGLRGALSLALALAVTEHRELPSDVRLFVAIGATGFVLSSLIINGLTLRPLIRLLGLDKLTTNERALRNQALVITVSELQKETDRIAVDEQISRNARQSISHVFDASVTSISDAQIDQFSHDDRVQLGLSMVVKREFELFFAGLREQGFDARTAERLLTLSERLEDQVKAHGLVGFEQGLKRSLDYPRVFRLVLYLNQFISVQRWLGRALSQRFVELVGIRWATRRLLVFADQKIRPMIGDAATESITQCLRMRMHLVDENMQAMRLQYPAFAQWLEENYLGKLARTLERTRYRQMLSDSLISGEVYDALMEQLDDRWYFLDQQAPLDIELAAVDLVHKVPLLGALSDQALRPLLKSLRTRLAMPNDLIQGPSKPNPSLYFVASGAVSVLLPDATHIELGSGEFFGELYLLKPDAAEFEVRSLGYTKLLELSAKDFKNLVASDSQLREAIEKVAKERLRALEVG
;
A
#
# COMPACT_ATOMS: atom_id res chain seq x y z
N THR A 1 13.22 -29.13 45.47
CA THR A 1 14.31 -28.11 45.61
C THR A 1 14.52 -27.46 44.24
N GLY A 2 13.57 -26.67 43.76
CA GLY A 2 13.68 -25.90 42.53
C GLY A 2 14.37 -24.58 42.84
N GLY A 3 15.65 -24.48 42.53
CA GLY A 3 16.37 -23.21 42.56
C GLY A 3 15.77 -22.25 41.53
N TRP A 4 15.51 -21.02 41.94
CA TRP A 4 15.14 -19.93 41.07
C TRP A 4 16.27 -19.69 40.05
N ALA A 5 16.05 -20.13 38.80
CA ALA A 5 16.96 -19.85 37.69
C ALA A 5 16.26 -18.91 36.68
N PRO A 6 16.28 -17.59 36.93
CA PRO A 6 15.56 -16.63 36.08
C PRO A 6 15.99 -16.68 34.61
N GLY A 7 17.23 -17.09 34.34
CA GLY A 7 17.73 -17.23 32.97
C GLY A 7 17.09 -18.37 32.19
N SER A 8 16.85 -19.54 32.81
CA SER A 8 16.19 -20.67 32.14
C SER A 8 14.71 -20.40 31.90
N MET A 9 14.04 -19.72 32.82
CA MET A 9 12.65 -19.31 32.65
C MET A 9 12.49 -18.30 31.49
N ALA A 10 13.39 -17.33 31.38
CA ALA A 10 13.38 -16.37 30.29
C ALA A 10 13.63 -17.02 28.90
N LEU A 11 14.55 -18.00 28.86
CA LEU A 11 14.81 -18.76 27.63
C LEU A 11 13.61 -19.60 27.23
N THR A 12 12.99 -20.34 28.17
CA THR A 12 11.78 -21.11 27.89
C THR A 12 10.63 -20.21 27.42
N PHE A 13 10.46 -19.04 28.04
CA PHE A 13 9.45 -18.07 27.60
C PHE A 13 9.71 -17.57 26.17
N LEU A 14 10.96 -17.24 25.84
CA LEU A 14 11.35 -16.83 24.49
C LEU A 14 11.14 -17.95 23.47
N ASP A 15 11.44 -19.18 23.83
CA ASP A 15 11.26 -20.35 22.97
C ASP A 15 9.79 -20.59 22.66
N LEU A 16 8.92 -20.55 23.67
CA LEU A 16 7.48 -20.64 23.50
C LEU A 16 6.88 -19.50 22.65
N LEU A 17 7.41 -18.26 22.85
CA LEU A 17 6.94 -17.10 22.11
C LEU A 17 7.40 -17.13 20.65
N VAL A 18 8.70 -17.34 20.40
CA VAL A 18 9.27 -17.34 19.05
C VAL A 18 8.80 -18.56 18.27
N GLY A 19 8.80 -19.73 18.89
CA GLY A 19 8.29 -20.97 18.28
C GLY A 19 6.80 -20.84 17.89
N GLY A 20 5.99 -20.29 18.80
CA GLY A 20 4.58 -19.99 18.53
C GLY A 20 4.43 -19.00 17.38
N ALA A 21 5.22 -17.93 17.35
CA ALA A 21 5.16 -16.94 16.28
C ALA A 21 5.56 -17.52 14.92
N VAL A 22 6.60 -18.33 14.85
CA VAL A 22 7.04 -19.01 13.61
C VAL A 22 5.97 -19.98 13.11
N CYS A 23 5.43 -20.80 14.01
CA CYS A 23 4.35 -21.75 13.68
C CYS A 23 3.13 -21.00 13.12
N GLY A 24 2.66 -19.96 13.81
CA GLY A 24 1.55 -19.13 13.37
C GLY A 24 1.80 -18.43 12.02
N PHE A 25 3.01 -17.95 11.81
CA PHE A 25 3.40 -17.33 10.54
C PHE A 25 3.32 -18.33 9.37
N ILE A 26 3.84 -19.55 9.55
CA ILE A 26 3.81 -20.59 8.52
C ILE A 26 2.36 -20.98 8.20
N ILE A 27 1.54 -21.26 9.22
CA ILE A 27 0.13 -21.65 9.02
C ILE A 27 -0.66 -20.51 8.39
N GLY A 28 -0.47 -19.27 8.83
CA GLY A 28 -1.09 -18.09 8.22
C GLY A 28 -0.71 -17.90 6.75
N ARG A 29 0.56 -18.14 6.39
CA ARG A 29 1.01 -18.09 4.99
C ARG A 29 0.42 -19.20 4.13
N LEU A 30 0.31 -20.41 4.67
CA LEU A 30 -0.36 -21.53 3.99
C LEU A 30 -1.85 -21.23 3.76
N ALA A 31 -2.52 -20.69 4.78
CA ALA A 31 -3.92 -20.26 4.65
C ALA A 31 -4.08 -19.18 3.56
N CYS A 32 -3.23 -18.17 3.54
CA CYS A 32 -3.23 -17.15 2.48
C CYS A 32 -2.94 -17.73 1.08
N ALA A 33 -2.21 -18.83 0.98
CA ALA A 33 -1.98 -19.53 -0.29
C ALA A 33 -3.20 -20.37 -0.71
N ALA A 34 -3.98 -20.88 0.25
CA ALA A 34 -5.18 -21.66 0.00
C ALA A 34 -6.43 -20.80 -0.32
N LEU A 35 -6.54 -19.57 0.22
CA LEU A 35 -7.68 -18.68 -0.01
C LEU A 35 -8.04 -18.47 -1.49
N PRO A 36 -7.08 -18.25 -2.42
CA PRO A 36 -7.42 -18.08 -3.84
C PRO A 36 -8.06 -19.31 -4.49
N LEU A 37 -7.84 -20.52 -3.96
CA LEU A 37 -8.44 -21.76 -4.46
C LEU A 37 -9.95 -21.83 -4.16
N LEU A 38 -10.38 -21.13 -3.11
CA LEU A 38 -11.78 -21.05 -2.67
C LEU A 38 -12.49 -19.79 -3.20
N ARG A 39 -11.83 -19.04 -4.08
CA ARG A 39 -12.31 -17.75 -4.55
C ARG A 39 -13.67 -17.87 -5.23
N GLY A 40 -14.63 -17.09 -4.74
CA GLY A 40 -16.02 -17.11 -5.21
C GLY A 40 -16.98 -17.89 -4.33
N TRP A 41 -16.48 -18.55 -3.27
CA TRP A 41 -17.28 -19.26 -2.29
C TRP A 41 -17.12 -18.61 -0.90
N PRO A 42 -17.84 -17.52 -0.60
CA PRO A 42 -17.65 -16.72 0.62
C PRO A 42 -17.71 -17.53 1.90
N THR A 43 -18.62 -18.49 1.97
CA THR A 43 -18.77 -19.38 3.14
C THR A 43 -17.55 -20.27 3.36
N ALA A 44 -16.96 -20.81 2.28
CA ALA A 44 -15.75 -21.62 2.36
C ALA A 44 -14.52 -20.78 2.75
N GLU A 45 -14.39 -19.55 2.19
CA GLU A 45 -13.34 -18.63 2.57
C GLU A 45 -13.39 -18.26 4.06
N ILE A 46 -14.58 -17.94 4.59
CA ILE A 46 -14.79 -17.65 6.02
C ILE A 46 -14.49 -18.89 6.88
N SER A 47 -15.03 -20.06 6.51
CA SER A 47 -14.82 -21.29 7.24
C SER A 47 -13.34 -21.69 7.31
N LEU A 48 -12.58 -21.47 6.23
CA LEU A 48 -11.13 -21.67 6.23
C LEU A 48 -10.43 -20.80 7.26
N THR A 49 -10.80 -19.51 7.39
CA THR A 49 -10.18 -18.63 8.41
C THR A 49 -10.46 -19.10 9.83
N VAL A 50 -11.66 -19.62 10.08
CA VAL A 50 -12.02 -20.21 11.40
C VAL A 50 -11.22 -21.50 11.64
N ALA A 51 -11.13 -22.38 10.64
CA ALA A 51 -10.33 -23.60 10.74
C ALA A 51 -8.85 -23.29 11.01
N VAL A 52 -8.28 -22.25 10.36
CA VAL A 52 -6.90 -21.80 10.58
C VAL A 52 -6.65 -21.39 12.02
N ALA A 53 -7.60 -20.70 12.67
CA ALA A 53 -7.46 -20.31 14.07
C ALA A 53 -7.33 -21.55 14.99
N TYR A 54 -8.20 -22.56 14.81
CA TYR A 54 -8.13 -23.80 15.57
C TYR A 54 -6.91 -24.65 15.24
N LEU A 55 -6.61 -24.81 13.95
CA LEU A 55 -5.43 -25.58 13.50
C LEU A 55 -4.15 -24.97 14.02
N SER A 56 -4.03 -23.64 13.96
CA SER A 56 -2.83 -22.94 14.46
C SER A 56 -2.61 -23.18 15.94
N TYR A 57 -3.69 -23.15 16.74
CA TYR A 57 -3.63 -23.47 18.17
C TYR A 57 -3.20 -24.91 18.41
N ILE A 58 -3.92 -25.87 17.81
CA ILE A 58 -3.73 -27.31 18.04
C ILE A 58 -2.34 -27.76 17.57
N VAL A 59 -1.91 -27.31 16.39
CA VAL A 59 -0.61 -27.70 15.82
C VAL A 59 0.53 -27.18 16.68
N ALA A 60 0.46 -25.92 17.12
CA ALA A 60 1.48 -25.31 17.97
C ALA A 60 1.61 -26.05 19.32
N GLU A 61 0.50 -26.31 19.99
CA GLU A 61 0.49 -26.84 21.35
C GLU A 61 0.66 -28.36 21.40
N ARG A 62 0.09 -29.09 20.41
CA ARG A 62 0.11 -30.57 20.43
C ARG A 62 1.31 -31.19 19.73
N TYR A 63 1.87 -30.54 18.71
CA TYR A 63 2.94 -31.13 17.89
C TYR A 63 4.30 -30.47 18.08
N PHE A 64 4.32 -29.19 18.46
CA PHE A 64 5.57 -28.44 18.62
C PHE A 64 5.85 -28.00 20.06
N ASP A 65 4.94 -28.27 21.01
CA ASP A 65 5.05 -27.85 22.42
C ASP A 65 5.37 -26.35 22.59
N VAL A 66 4.82 -25.50 21.70
CA VAL A 66 4.96 -24.04 21.72
C VAL A 66 3.61 -23.36 21.97
N SER A 67 3.61 -22.04 22.26
CA SER A 67 2.39 -21.33 22.62
C SER A 67 1.35 -21.31 21.49
N GLY A 68 0.24 -22.04 21.64
CA GLY A 68 -0.90 -22.06 20.71
C GLY A 68 -1.58 -20.70 20.61
N VAL A 69 -1.64 -19.93 21.70
CA VAL A 69 -2.21 -18.57 21.72
C VAL A 69 -1.39 -17.62 20.84
N VAL A 70 -0.06 -17.62 20.98
CA VAL A 70 0.81 -16.78 20.16
C VAL A 70 0.71 -17.19 18.69
N SER A 71 0.69 -18.49 18.41
CA SER A 71 0.54 -19.02 17.06
C SER A 71 -0.75 -18.53 16.40
N THR A 72 -1.87 -18.62 17.11
CA THR A 72 -3.17 -18.16 16.59
C THR A 72 -3.21 -16.66 16.33
N VAL A 73 -2.63 -15.84 17.23
CA VAL A 73 -2.55 -14.39 17.05
C VAL A 73 -1.71 -14.04 15.83
N VAL A 74 -0.55 -14.66 15.66
CA VAL A 74 0.33 -14.39 14.51
C VAL A 74 -0.30 -14.87 13.21
N ALA A 75 -0.94 -16.06 13.19
CA ALA A 75 -1.69 -16.54 12.04
C ALA A 75 -2.82 -15.57 11.65
N GLY A 76 -3.56 -15.06 12.64
CA GLY A 76 -4.60 -14.05 12.45
C GLY A 76 -4.06 -12.74 11.88
N LEU A 77 -2.90 -12.25 12.36
CA LEU A 77 -2.24 -11.07 11.82
C LEU A 77 -1.79 -11.26 10.36
N VAL A 78 -1.26 -12.43 10.02
CA VAL A 78 -0.86 -12.76 8.65
C VAL A 78 -2.07 -12.84 7.72
N VAL A 79 -3.14 -13.50 8.13
CA VAL A 79 -4.39 -13.58 7.35
C VAL A 79 -5.04 -12.20 7.25
N GLY A 80 -5.05 -11.41 8.31
CA GLY A 80 -5.61 -10.06 8.33
C GLY A 80 -4.84 -9.06 7.45
N SER A 81 -3.52 -9.20 7.33
CA SER A 81 -2.70 -8.32 6.49
C SER A 81 -2.64 -8.78 5.03
N VAL A 82 -2.18 -10.00 4.78
CA VAL A 82 -1.97 -10.53 3.42
C VAL A 82 -3.26 -11.10 2.83
N GLY A 83 -4.13 -11.68 3.65
CA GLY A 83 -5.37 -12.34 3.21
C GLY A 83 -6.38 -11.35 2.62
N ARG A 84 -6.40 -10.09 3.04
CA ARG A 84 -7.36 -9.08 2.55
C ARG A 84 -7.34 -8.87 1.03
N THR A 85 -6.19 -9.09 0.38
CA THR A 85 -6.05 -9.00 -1.08
C THR A 85 -6.26 -10.33 -1.79
N ARG A 86 -6.42 -11.42 -1.03
CA ARG A 86 -6.63 -12.79 -1.56
C ARG A 86 -8.09 -13.18 -1.66
N VAL A 87 -8.96 -12.50 -0.92
CA VAL A 87 -10.42 -12.67 -0.95
C VAL A 87 -11.08 -11.60 -1.80
N THR A 88 -12.35 -11.80 -2.18
CA THR A 88 -13.12 -10.75 -2.87
C THR A 88 -13.49 -9.64 -1.87
N PRO A 89 -13.66 -8.37 -2.33
CA PRO A 89 -14.05 -7.28 -1.43
C PRO A 89 -15.36 -7.55 -0.68
N THR A 90 -16.32 -8.17 -1.33
CA THR A 90 -17.60 -8.56 -0.70
C THR A 90 -17.40 -9.59 0.40
N THR A 91 -16.59 -10.62 0.14
CA THR A 91 -16.25 -11.63 1.16
C THR A 91 -15.45 -11.03 2.31
N PHE A 92 -14.56 -10.06 2.04
CA PHE A 92 -13.79 -9.40 3.10
C PHE A 92 -14.68 -8.69 4.11
N TYR A 93 -15.70 -7.94 3.64
CA TYR A 93 -16.66 -7.30 4.55
C TYR A 93 -17.50 -8.32 5.31
N ALA A 94 -18.01 -9.36 4.63
CA ALA A 94 -18.75 -10.43 5.26
C ALA A 94 -17.91 -11.18 6.32
N MET A 95 -16.64 -11.45 6.00
CA MET A 95 -15.69 -12.07 6.91
C MET A 95 -15.41 -11.19 8.13
N ALA A 96 -15.20 -9.89 7.95
CA ALA A 96 -14.97 -8.95 9.04
C ALA A 96 -16.18 -8.90 9.99
N GLU A 97 -17.40 -8.91 9.45
CA GLU A 97 -18.63 -8.90 10.25
C GLU A 97 -18.83 -10.24 10.98
N SER A 98 -18.57 -11.37 10.29
CA SER A 98 -18.63 -12.70 10.92
C SER A 98 -17.63 -12.82 12.08
N TRP A 99 -16.39 -12.32 11.92
CA TRP A 99 -15.39 -12.33 12.98
C TRP A 99 -15.75 -11.42 14.16
N LYS A 100 -16.41 -10.28 13.94
CA LYS A 100 -16.96 -9.47 15.03
C LYS A 100 -18.00 -10.26 15.82
N GLN A 101 -18.89 -10.99 15.14
CA GLN A 101 -19.92 -11.81 15.77
C GLN A 101 -19.31 -12.97 16.55
N PHE A 102 -18.34 -13.70 15.97
CA PHE A 102 -17.63 -14.77 16.68
C PHE A 102 -16.86 -14.25 17.90
N GLY A 103 -16.20 -13.10 17.78
CA GLY A 103 -15.52 -12.45 18.88
C GLY A 103 -16.48 -12.07 20.01
N PHE A 104 -17.66 -11.55 19.68
CA PHE A 104 -18.70 -11.26 20.64
C PHE A 104 -19.18 -12.51 21.37
N TRP A 105 -19.50 -13.60 20.64
CA TRP A 105 -19.95 -14.84 21.25
C TRP A 105 -18.87 -15.48 22.13
N ALA A 106 -17.64 -15.59 21.63
CA ALA A 106 -16.52 -16.14 22.40
C ALA A 106 -16.28 -15.36 23.69
N THR A 107 -16.26 -14.02 23.60
CA THR A 107 -16.09 -13.15 24.76
C THR A 107 -17.24 -13.32 25.75
N SER A 108 -18.49 -13.35 25.27
CA SER A 108 -19.67 -13.54 26.10
C SER A 108 -19.66 -14.89 26.83
N LEU A 109 -19.31 -15.97 26.14
CA LEU A 109 -19.19 -17.31 26.75
C LEU A 109 -18.14 -17.34 27.85
N VAL A 110 -16.95 -16.75 27.61
CA VAL A 110 -15.89 -16.70 28.65
C VAL A 110 -16.36 -15.92 29.87
N PHE A 111 -17.06 -14.79 29.68
CA PHE A 111 -17.62 -14.05 30.82
C PHE A 111 -18.72 -14.77 31.54
N VAL A 112 -19.60 -15.52 30.85
CA VAL A 112 -20.61 -16.35 31.48
C VAL A 112 -19.96 -17.46 32.32
N PHE A 113 -18.98 -18.20 31.77
CA PHE A 113 -18.27 -19.23 32.54
C PHE A 113 -17.53 -18.64 33.75
N ALA A 114 -16.85 -17.49 33.56
CA ALA A 114 -16.21 -16.80 34.67
C ALA A 114 -17.22 -16.39 35.75
N ALA A 115 -18.37 -15.83 35.36
CA ALA A 115 -19.42 -15.45 36.29
C ALA A 115 -19.99 -16.65 37.09
N MET A 116 -20.10 -17.81 36.44
CA MET A 116 -20.51 -19.05 37.13
C MET A 116 -19.50 -19.53 38.19
N MET A 117 -18.21 -19.24 38.00
CA MET A 117 -17.14 -19.61 38.95
C MET A 117 -16.98 -18.59 40.08
N ILE A 118 -17.35 -17.33 39.89
CA ILE A 118 -17.20 -16.26 40.90
C ILE A 118 -17.78 -16.62 42.26
N PRO A 119 -19.01 -17.15 42.38
CA PRO A 119 -19.57 -17.49 43.71
C PRO A 119 -18.73 -18.52 44.49
N ARG A 120 -18.16 -19.51 43.79
CA ARG A 120 -17.28 -20.51 44.42
C ARG A 120 -15.97 -19.93 44.92
N LEU A 121 -15.39 -19.00 44.16
CA LEU A 121 -14.14 -18.33 44.52
C LEU A 121 -14.32 -17.29 45.62
N LEU A 122 -15.49 -16.66 45.72
CA LEU A 122 -15.79 -15.66 46.76
C LEU A 122 -15.96 -16.28 48.14
N VAL A 123 -16.42 -17.55 48.24
CA VAL A 123 -16.56 -18.25 49.54
C VAL A 123 -15.21 -18.37 50.24
N ASP A 124 -14.14 -18.61 49.51
CA ASP A 124 -12.78 -18.78 50.05
C ASP A 124 -11.97 -17.48 50.03
N ALA A 125 -12.58 -16.36 49.62
CA ALA A 125 -11.92 -15.07 49.54
C ALA A 125 -11.80 -14.40 50.93
N THR A 126 -10.59 -14.04 51.29
CA THR A 126 -10.26 -13.31 52.52
C THR A 126 -9.95 -11.85 52.24
N TRP A 127 -9.99 -10.99 53.26
CA TRP A 127 -9.58 -9.59 53.15
C TRP A 127 -8.16 -9.45 52.61
N MET A 128 -7.29 -10.42 52.88
CA MET A 128 -5.93 -10.47 52.35
C MET A 128 -5.93 -10.62 50.81
N HIS A 129 -6.79 -11.46 50.25
CA HIS A 129 -6.93 -11.58 48.78
C HIS A 129 -7.40 -10.28 48.14
N LEU A 130 -8.32 -9.56 48.78
CA LEU A 130 -8.75 -8.24 48.29
C LEU A 130 -7.60 -7.22 48.27
N GLY A 131 -6.76 -7.24 49.30
CA GLY A 131 -5.53 -6.40 49.35
C GLY A 131 -4.55 -6.74 48.22
N VAL A 132 -4.38 -8.03 47.93
CA VAL A 132 -3.53 -8.50 46.79
C VAL A 132 -4.10 -8.03 45.45
N VAL A 133 -5.42 -8.16 45.23
CA VAL A 133 -6.06 -7.68 44.00
C VAL A 133 -5.90 -6.17 43.83
N ALA A 134 -6.09 -5.39 44.90
CA ALA A 134 -5.88 -3.93 44.88
C ALA A 134 -4.42 -3.58 44.55
N MET A 135 -3.47 -4.29 45.13
CA MET A 135 -2.03 -4.13 44.84
C MET A 135 -1.71 -4.49 43.38
N MET A 136 -2.28 -5.58 42.85
CA MET A 136 -2.13 -5.96 41.44
C MET A 136 -2.67 -4.87 40.51
N MET A 137 -3.82 -4.29 40.81
CA MET A 137 -4.39 -3.18 40.04
C MET A 137 -3.49 -1.95 40.05
N LEU A 138 -2.98 -1.58 41.22
CA LEU A 138 -2.08 -0.44 41.35
C LEU A 138 -0.79 -0.66 40.55
N MET A 139 -0.16 -1.84 40.68
CA MET A 139 1.06 -2.17 39.96
C MET A 139 0.84 -2.22 38.43
N ALA A 140 -0.30 -2.77 37.99
CA ALA A 140 -0.66 -2.77 36.58
C ALA A 140 -0.88 -1.35 36.03
N LEU A 141 -1.48 -0.47 36.81
CA LEU A 141 -1.64 0.95 36.45
C LEU A 141 -0.29 1.67 36.37
N LEU A 142 0.59 1.48 37.36
CA LEU A 142 1.94 2.05 37.37
C LEU A 142 2.76 1.57 36.17
N ALA A 143 2.75 0.28 35.88
CA ALA A 143 3.44 -0.28 34.72
C ALA A 143 2.94 0.35 33.41
N ARG A 144 1.62 0.60 33.28
CA ARG A 144 1.06 1.30 32.13
C ARG A 144 1.46 2.75 32.03
N ILE A 145 1.43 3.48 33.15
CA ILE A 145 1.91 4.87 33.19
C ILE A 145 3.35 4.94 32.70
N VAL A 146 4.22 4.08 33.21
CA VAL A 146 5.62 4.01 32.78
C VAL A 146 5.73 3.68 31.28
N THR A 147 4.97 2.72 30.79
CA THR A 147 5.01 2.34 29.38
C THR A 147 4.46 3.43 28.46
N VAL A 148 3.29 4.02 28.78
CA VAL A 148 2.60 4.98 27.91
C VAL A 148 3.24 6.38 27.98
N PHE A 149 3.69 6.81 29.14
CA PHE A 149 4.33 8.13 29.29
C PHE A 149 5.85 8.09 29.16
N GLY A 150 6.49 6.96 29.40
CA GLY A 150 7.95 6.78 29.27
C GLY A 150 8.35 6.21 27.91
N LEU A 151 7.90 4.98 27.58
CA LEU A 151 8.36 4.26 26.39
C LEU A 151 7.67 4.77 25.10
N LEU A 152 6.38 5.04 25.13
CA LEU A 152 5.62 5.48 23.95
C LEU A 152 6.17 6.77 23.31
N PRO A 153 6.56 7.83 24.06
CA PRO A 153 7.16 9.03 23.48
C PRO A 153 8.49 8.76 22.77
N MET A 154 9.31 7.82 23.30
CA MET A 154 10.57 7.44 22.66
C MET A 154 10.32 6.76 21.31
N LEU A 155 9.33 5.87 21.25
CA LEU A 155 8.96 5.16 20.02
C LEU A 155 8.31 6.13 19.01
N THR A 156 7.41 7.00 19.46
CA THR A 156 6.73 7.97 18.58
C THR A 156 7.65 9.08 18.08
N ALA A 157 8.70 9.43 18.83
CA ALA A 157 9.73 10.36 18.36
C ALA A 157 10.52 9.79 17.17
N ALA A 158 10.74 8.46 17.15
CA ALA A 158 11.38 7.77 16.03
C ALA A 158 10.49 7.72 14.76
N VAL A 159 9.16 7.77 14.93
CA VAL A 159 8.16 7.70 13.84
C VAL A 159 7.67 9.08 13.42
N GLY A 160 8.00 10.14 14.19
CA GLY A 160 7.60 11.52 13.89
C GLY A 160 6.16 11.88 14.28
N THR A 161 5.43 10.99 14.98
CA THR A 161 4.04 11.23 15.41
C THR A 161 4.01 11.56 16.91
N ARG A 162 3.24 12.59 17.30
CA ARG A 162 3.05 12.93 18.72
C ARG A 162 1.63 12.58 19.15
N VAL A 163 1.50 11.72 20.16
CA VAL A 163 0.22 11.38 20.78
C VAL A 163 -0.09 12.41 21.89
N ASP A 164 -1.25 13.04 21.85
CA ASP A 164 -1.68 14.00 22.87
C ASP A 164 -1.83 13.32 24.25
N ASN A 165 -1.51 14.05 25.31
CA ASN A 165 -1.57 13.55 26.69
C ASN A 165 -2.98 13.11 27.10
N ARG A 166 -4.03 13.70 26.53
CA ARG A 166 -5.42 13.28 26.77
C ARG A 166 -5.66 11.84 26.28
N TYR A 167 -5.19 11.51 25.08
CA TYR A 167 -5.25 10.14 24.57
C TYR A 167 -4.40 9.18 25.39
N LYS A 168 -3.19 9.59 25.81
CA LYS A 168 -2.34 8.78 26.69
C LYS A 168 -3.03 8.43 27.98
N THR A 169 -3.73 9.39 28.60
CA THR A 169 -4.50 9.18 29.84
C THR A 169 -5.62 8.15 29.63
N VAL A 170 -6.35 8.24 28.52
CA VAL A 170 -7.39 7.27 28.18
C VAL A 170 -6.80 5.88 27.91
N ILE A 171 -5.65 5.78 27.22
CA ILE A 171 -4.95 4.51 26.99
C ILE A 171 -4.48 3.89 28.31
N CYS A 172 -3.96 4.69 29.23
CA CYS A 172 -3.58 4.21 30.56
C CYS A 172 -4.77 3.66 31.37
N TRP A 173 -5.87 4.40 31.39
CA TRP A 173 -7.05 4.05 32.16
C TRP A 173 -7.90 2.96 31.50
N GLY A 174 -8.03 3.01 30.15
CA GLY A 174 -8.86 2.12 29.36
C GLY A 174 -8.35 0.71 29.21
N GLY A 175 -7.35 0.34 29.98
CA GLY A 175 -6.74 -0.99 29.95
C GLY A 175 -7.58 -2.10 30.55
N LEU A 176 -8.78 -2.25 30.06
CA LEU A 176 -9.65 -3.38 30.40
C LEU A 176 -8.96 -4.71 30.12
N ARG A 177 -8.91 -5.58 31.12
CA ARG A 177 -8.46 -6.95 30.93
C ARG A 177 -9.64 -7.76 30.39
N GLY A 178 -9.41 -8.39 29.23
CA GLY A 178 -10.47 -9.11 28.53
C GLY A 178 -10.61 -10.57 28.91
N ALA A 179 -11.49 -11.24 28.20
CA ALA A 179 -11.79 -12.67 28.32
C ALA A 179 -10.54 -13.58 28.28
N LEU A 180 -9.49 -13.19 27.53
CA LEU A 180 -8.25 -13.96 27.44
C LEU A 180 -7.57 -14.14 28.81
N SER A 181 -7.52 -13.09 29.64
CA SER A 181 -6.92 -13.20 30.99
C SER A 181 -7.70 -14.14 31.89
N LEU A 182 -9.03 -14.15 31.78
CA LEU A 182 -9.87 -15.11 32.49
C LEU A 182 -9.69 -16.54 31.97
N ALA A 183 -9.65 -16.72 30.65
CA ALA A 183 -9.46 -18.03 30.04
C ALA A 183 -8.11 -18.65 30.48
N LEU A 184 -7.03 -17.85 30.46
CA LEU A 184 -5.71 -18.31 30.93
C LEU A 184 -5.71 -18.64 32.43
N ALA A 185 -6.40 -17.86 33.27
CA ALA A 185 -6.52 -18.14 34.68
C ALA A 185 -7.28 -19.45 34.93
N LEU A 186 -8.38 -19.69 34.18
CA LEU A 186 -9.14 -20.93 34.23
C LEU A 186 -8.29 -22.14 33.81
N ALA A 187 -7.50 -22.01 32.73
CA ALA A 187 -6.58 -23.06 32.29
C ALA A 187 -5.59 -23.45 33.38
N VAL A 188 -5.03 -22.46 34.12
CA VAL A 188 -4.13 -22.72 35.26
C VAL A 188 -4.85 -23.47 36.39
N THR A 189 -6.15 -23.19 36.62
CA THR A 189 -6.90 -23.86 37.67
C THR A 189 -7.23 -25.33 37.37
N GLU A 190 -7.26 -25.73 36.11
CA GLU A 190 -7.45 -27.09 35.66
C GLU A 190 -6.21 -27.97 35.73
N HIS A 191 -5.02 -27.38 35.81
CA HIS A 191 -3.75 -28.11 35.91
C HIS A 191 -3.60 -28.78 37.27
N ARG A 192 -3.90 -30.10 37.32
CA ARG A 192 -3.88 -30.91 38.55
C ARG A 192 -2.49 -31.10 39.17
N GLU A 193 -1.45 -30.87 38.43
CA GLU A 193 -0.05 -30.95 38.88
C GLU A 193 0.35 -29.79 39.80
N LEU A 194 -0.39 -28.68 39.79
CA LEU A 194 -0.15 -27.53 40.64
C LEU A 194 -0.77 -27.71 42.03
N PRO A 195 -0.08 -27.24 43.10
CA PRO A 195 -0.65 -27.25 44.47
C PRO A 195 -1.99 -26.52 44.53
N SER A 196 -2.91 -27.03 45.35
CA SER A 196 -4.25 -26.47 45.51
C SER A 196 -4.26 -24.99 45.86
N ASP A 197 -3.35 -24.57 46.74
CA ASP A 197 -3.24 -23.23 47.26
C ASP A 197 -2.81 -22.25 46.15
N VAL A 198 -1.89 -22.67 45.25
CA VAL A 198 -1.44 -21.88 44.12
C VAL A 198 -2.57 -21.71 43.10
N ARG A 199 -3.32 -22.79 42.81
CA ARG A 199 -4.46 -22.72 41.88
C ARG A 199 -5.55 -21.79 42.42
N LEU A 200 -5.87 -21.88 43.71
CA LEU A 200 -6.88 -21.03 44.36
C LEU A 200 -6.41 -19.55 44.35
N PHE A 201 -5.16 -19.29 44.70
CA PHE A 201 -4.59 -17.95 44.68
C PHE A 201 -4.63 -17.30 43.29
N VAL A 202 -4.24 -18.06 42.25
CA VAL A 202 -4.28 -17.57 40.85
C VAL A 202 -5.73 -17.33 40.41
N ALA A 203 -6.64 -18.24 40.75
CA ALA A 203 -8.05 -18.10 40.41
C ALA A 203 -8.69 -16.86 41.04
N ILE A 204 -8.52 -16.65 42.35
CA ILE A 204 -9.06 -15.51 43.09
C ILE A 204 -8.39 -14.21 42.59
N GLY A 205 -7.06 -14.20 42.47
CA GLY A 205 -6.29 -13.03 42.05
C GLY A 205 -6.66 -12.58 40.64
N ALA A 206 -6.66 -13.49 39.67
CA ALA A 206 -6.97 -13.16 38.28
C ALA A 206 -8.44 -12.77 38.10
N THR A 207 -9.38 -13.53 38.69
CA THR A 207 -10.81 -13.22 38.60
C THR A 207 -11.14 -11.89 39.28
N GLY A 208 -10.62 -11.69 40.50
CA GLY A 208 -10.78 -10.45 41.25
C GLY A 208 -10.21 -9.22 40.50
N PHE A 209 -9.01 -9.38 39.90
CA PHE A 209 -8.38 -8.34 39.09
C PHE A 209 -9.20 -7.98 37.85
N VAL A 210 -9.67 -8.99 37.09
CA VAL A 210 -10.49 -8.76 35.88
C VAL A 210 -11.82 -8.13 36.25
N LEU A 211 -12.51 -8.65 37.27
CA LEU A 211 -13.79 -8.11 37.73
C LEU A 211 -13.65 -6.66 38.20
N SER A 212 -12.63 -6.38 39.03
CA SER A 212 -12.36 -5.02 39.50
C SER A 212 -12.03 -4.07 38.34
N SER A 213 -11.23 -4.52 37.37
CA SER A 213 -10.91 -3.70 36.19
C SER A 213 -12.12 -3.43 35.31
N LEU A 214 -13.02 -4.39 35.15
CA LEU A 214 -14.27 -4.21 34.39
C LEU A 214 -15.21 -3.22 35.10
N ILE A 215 -15.36 -3.35 36.41
CA ILE A 215 -16.23 -2.45 37.18
C ILE A 215 -15.63 -1.05 37.25
N ILE A 216 -14.39 -0.91 37.72
CA ILE A 216 -13.77 0.39 37.96
C ILE A 216 -13.46 1.08 36.63
N ASN A 217 -12.66 0.47 35.79
CA ASN A 217 -12.23 1.12 34.53
C ASN A 217 -13.39 1.17 33.52
N GLY A 218 -14.22 0.11 33.43
CA GLY A 218 -15.34 0.07 32.49
C GLY A 218 -16.39 1.13 32.79
N LEU A 219 -16.81 1.29 34.05
CA LEU A 219 -17.81 2.29 34.43
C LEU A 219 -17.26 3.73 34.40
N THR A 220 -15.96 3.91 34.69
CA THR A 220 -15.36 5.25 34.78
C THR A 220 -14.73 5.73 33.45
N LEU A 221 -14.51 4.84 32.48
CA LEU A 221 -13.89 5.21 31.19
C LEU A 221 -14.71 6.23 30.42
N ARG A 222 -16.03 6.01 30.33
CA ARG A 222 -16.94 6.92 29.60
C ARG A 222 -17.01 8.32 30.24
N PRO A 223 -17.17 8.47 31.56
CA PRO A 223 -17.01 9.74 32.26
C PRO A 223 -15.65 10.40 32.03
N LEU A 224 -14.55 9.62 32.06
CA LEU A 224 -13.20 10.13 31.82
C LEU A 224 -13.03 10.68 30.40
N ILE A 225 -13.53 9.99 29.38
CA ILE A 225 -13.52 10.45 27.98
C ILE A 225 -14.27 11.77 27.85
N ARG A 226 -15.44 11.90 28.52
CA ARG A 226 -16.22 13.15 28.56
C ARG A 226 -15.48 14.28 29.27
N LEU A 227 -14.87 13.99 30.41
CA LEU A 227 -14.10 14.96 31.20
C LEU A 227 -12.91 15.51 30.39
N LEU A 228 -12.23 14.65 29.62
CA LEU A 228 -11.12 15.03 28.75
C LEU A 228 -11.58 15.69 27.43
N GLY A 229 -12.91 15.76 27.19
CA GLY A 229 -13.50 16.36 26.00
C GLY A 229 -13.19 15.61 24.69
N LEU A 230 -12.86 14.33 24.77
CA LEU A 230 -12.53 13.48 23.62
C LEU A 230 -13.77 12.87 22.95
N ASP A 231 -14.94 13.03 23.54
CA ASP A 231 -16.24 12.68 22.95
C ASP A 231 -16.81 13.78 22.05
N LYS A 232 -16.18 14.96 22.05
CA LYS A 232 -16.58 16.09 21.23
C LYS A 232 -15.73 16.13 19.97
N LEU A 233 -16.40 16.33 18.86
CA LEU A 233 -15.71 16.61 17.60
C LEU A 233 -14.78 17.82 17.79
N THR A 234 -13.59 17.75 17.27
CA THR A 234 -12.67 18.89 17.19
C THR A 234 -13.33 20.03 16.40
N THR A 235 -12.83 21.25 16.54
CA THR A 235 -13.36 22.40 15.81
C THR A 235 -13.39 22.11 14.31
N ASN A 236 -12.34 21.48 13.78
CA ASN A 236 -12.22 21.11 12.38
C ASN A 236 -13.26 20.06 11.96
N GLU A 237 -13.46 19.03 12.78
CA GLU A 237 -14.47 17.98 12.49
C GLU A 237 -15.91 18.51 12.59
N ARG A 238 -16.19 19.46 13.50
CA ARG A 238 -17.50 20.11 13.60
C ARG A 238 -17.81 20.93 12.36
N ALA A 239 -16.86 21.72 11.90
CA ALA A 239 -17.05 22.53 10.71
C ALA A 239 -17.17 21.65 9.45
N LEU A 240 -16.38 20.57 9.34
CA LEU A 240 -16.55 19.58 8.27
C LEU A 240 -17.95 18.96 8.29
N ARG A 241 -18.41 18.54 9.47
CA ARG A 241 -19.76 18.01 9.64
C ARG A 241 -20.82 19.03 9.19
N ASN A 242 -20.67 20.28 9.60
CA ASN A 242 -21.61 21.35 9.25
C ASN A 242 -21.59 21.60 7.73
N GLN A 243 -20.42 21.66 7.10
CA GLN A 243 -20.29 21.81 5.65
C GLN A 243 -20.91 20.62 4.91
N ALA A 244 -20.63 19.40 5.36
CA ALA A 244 -21.22 18.19 4.77
C ALA A 244 -22.75 18.20 4.88
N LEU A 245 -23.30 18.65 6.01
CA LEU A 245 -24.74 18.79 6.20
C LEU A 245 -25.35 19.83 5.24
N VAL A 246 -24.74 21.02 5.12
CA VAL A 246 -25.23 22.06 4.20
C VAL A 246 -25.26 21.55 2.76
N ILE A 247 -24.17 20.92 2.29
CA ILE A 247 -24.09 20.36 0.93
C ILE A 247 -25.13 19.28 0.74
N THR A 248 -25.21 18.31 1.67
CA THR A 248 -26.12 17.17 1.56
C THR A 248 -27.59 17.66 1.57
N VAL A 249 -27.93 18.56 2.48
CA VAL A 249 -29.30 19.10 2.56
C VAL A 249 -29.67 19.85 1.28
N SER A 250 -28.74 20.64 0.73
CA SER A 250 -28.99 21.35 -0.53
C SER A 250 -29.11 20.43 -1.75
N GLU A 251 -28.34 19.33 -1.80
CA GLU A 251 -28.47 18.30 -2.84
C GLU A 251 -29.80 17.54 -2.70
N LEU A 252 -30.15 17.13 -1.47
CA LEU A 252 -31.40 16.43 -1.17
C LEU A 252 -32.63 17.30 -1.46
N GLN A 253 -32.59 18.60 -1.15
CA GLN A 253 -33.68 19.53 -1.48
C GLN A 253 -33.95 19.55 -2.98
N LYS A 254 -32.90 19.68 -3.80
CA LYS A 254 -33.03 19.65 -5.27
C LYS A 254 -33.57 18.32 -5.80
N GLU A 255 -33.08 17.21 -5.27
CA GLU A 255 -33.52 15.88 -5.68
C GLU A 255 -34.95 15.59 -5.25
N THR A 256 -35.31 15.97 -4.00
CA THR A 256 -36.68 15.84 -3.49
C THR A 256 -37.66 16.70 -4.31
N ASP A 257 -37.23 17.92 -4.67
CA ASP A 257 -38.03 18.81 -5.53
C ASP A 257 -38.25 18.20 -6.91
N ARG A 258 -37.24 17.57 -7.49
CA ARG A 258 -37.35 16.88 -8.78
C ARG A 258 -38.31 15.70 -8.71
N ILE A 259 -38.14 14.83 -7.70
CA ILE A 259 -39.04 13.70 -7.47
C ILE A 259 -40.49 14.18 -7.29
N ALA A 260 -40.69 15.27 -6.52
CA ALA A 260 -42.01 15.80 -6.27
C ALA A 260 -42.68 16.35 -7.53
N VAL A 261 -41.91 16.83 -8.52
CA VAL A 261 -42.43 17.24 -9.83
C VAL A 261 -42.73 16.01 -10.67
N ASP A 262 -41.83 15.04 -10.73
CA ASP A 262 -41.98 13.84 -11.56
C ASP A 262 -43.16 12.97 -11.10
N GLU A 263 -43.37 12.85 -9.78
CA GLU A 263 -44.46 12.08 -9.16
C GLU A 263 -45.75 12.92 -8.94
N GLN A 264 -45.80 14.16 -9.42
CA GLN A 264 -46.95 15.06 -9.29
C GLN A 264 -47.45 15.28 -7.86
N ILE A 265 -46.54 15.33 -6.89
CA ILE A 265 -46.85 15.54 -5.47
C ILE A 265 -47.36 16.98 -5.23
N SER A 266 -48.31 17.12 -4.31
CA SER A 266 -48.95 18.40 -4.01
C SER A 266 -47.97 19.50 -3.60
N ARG A 267 -48.21 20.74 -4.02
CA ARG A 267 -47.36 21.90 -3.68
C ARG A 267 -47.21 22.12 -2.16
N ASN A 268 -48.28 21.86 -1.38
CA ASN A 268 -48.28 22.04 0.06
C ASN A 268 -47.30 21.04 0.75
N ALA A 269 -47.30 19.79 0.32
CA ALA A 269 -46.35 18.78 0.85
C ALA A 269 -44.90 19.15 0.51
N ARG A 270 -44.67 19.62 -0.72
CA ARG A 270 -43.36 20.08 -1.18
C ARG A 270 -42.85 21.26 -0.34
N GLN A 271 -43.69 22.28 -0.09
CA GLN A 271 -43.31 23.44 0.71
C GLN A 271 -43.04 23.04 2.15
N SER A 272 -43.83 22.17 2.75
CA SER A 272 -43.58 21.68 4.11
C SER A 272 -42.23 21.02 4.28
N ILE A 273 -41.82 20.20 3.30
CA ILE A 273 -40.51 19.55 3.32
C ILE A 273 -39.37 20.53 3.02
N SER A 274 -39.57 21.50 2.09
CA SER A 274 -38.60 22.56 1.84
C SER A 274 -38.29 23.38 3.11
N HIS A 275 -39.32 23.73 3.90
CA HIS A 275 -39.12 24.43 5.18
C HIS A 275 -38.27 23.63 6.18
N VAL A 276 -38.36 22.30 6.21
CA VAL A 276 -37.50 21.47 7.07
C VAL A 276 -36.05 21.57 6.64
N PHE A 277 -35.79 21.55 5.34
CA PHE A 277 -34.43 21.71 4.80
C PHE A 277 -33.88 23.11 5.09
N ASP A 278 -34.67 24.16 4.84
CA ASP A 278 -34.29 25.57 5.10
C ASP A 278 -33.98 25.80 6.58
N ALA A 279 -34.81 25.30 7.49
CA ALA A 279 -34.58 25.37 8.93
C ALA A 279 -33.28 24.64 9.35
N SER A 280 -32.98 23.50 8.72
CA SER A 280 -31.76 22.76 8.98
C SER A 280 -30.52 23.52 8.53
N VAL A 281 -30.55 24.16 7.36
CA VAL A 281 -29.44 24.99 6.84
C VAL A 281 -29.25 26.24 7.68
N THR A 282 -30.32 26.94 8.07
CA THR A 282 -30.24 28.16 8.89
C THR A 282 -29.63 27.88 10.26
N SER A 283 -29.99 26.77 10.89
CA SER A 283 -29.41 26.36 12.19
C SER A 283 -27.90 26.07 12.15
N ILE A 284 -27.36 25.81 10.97
CA ILE A 284 -25.96 25.45 10.73
C ILE A 284 -25.15 26.67 10.28
N SER A 285 -25.77 27.60 9.54
CA SER A 285 -25.12 28.79 8.96
C SER A 285 -24.49 29.73 10.00
N ASP A 286 -24.98 29.72 11.24
CA ASP A 286 -24.42 30.51 12.35
C ASP A 286 -23.11 29.94 12.92
N ALA A 287 -22.67 28.78 12.47
CA ALA A 287 -21.44 28.12 12.93
C ALA A 287 -20.28 28.35 11.94
N GLN A 288 -19.73 29.56 11.98
CA GLN A 288 -18.39 30.01 11.54
C GLN A 288 -17.56 29.02 10.69
N ILE A 289 -17.76 29.07 9.36
CA ILE A 289 -16.91 28.40 8.36
C ILE A 289 -15.60 29.19 8.15
N ASP A 290 -15.56 30.48 8.50
CA ASP A 290 -14.43 31.39 8.23
C ASP A 290 -13.20 31.21 9.14
N GLN A 291 -13.22 30.28 10.10
CA GLN A 291 -12.12 30.09 11.06
C GLN A 291 -11.03 29.12 10.61
N PHE A 292 -11.16 28.48 9.44
CA PHE A 292 -10.12 27.58 8.97
C PHE A 292 -8.99 28.33 8.27
N SER A 293 -7.76 28.06 8.69
CA SER A 293 -6.60 28.45 7.91
C SER A 293 -6.60 27.73 6.56
N HIS A 294 -5.94 28.29 5.57
CA HIS A 294 -5.76 27.64 4.27
C HIS A 294 -5.14 26.24 4.43
N ASP A 295 -4.13 26.12 5.29
CA ASP A 295 -3.41 24.88 5.54
C ASP A 295 -4.30 23.78 6.15
N ASP A 296 -5.20 24.15 7.09
CA ASP A 296 -6.16 23.20 7.68
C ASP A 296 -7.13 22.64 6.61
N ARG A 297 -7.61 23.52 5.71
CA ARG A 297 -8.49 23.14 4.60
C ARG A 297 -7.78 22.18 3.64
N VAL A 298 -6.52 22.48 3.29
CA VAL A 298 -5.69 21.62 2.43
C VAL A 298 -5.43 20.28 3.10
N GLN A 299 -5.06 20.26 4.38
CA GLN A 299 -4.81 19.02 5.11
C GLN A 299 -6.05 18.13 5.20
N LEU A 300 -7.21 18.74 5.41
CA LEU A 300 -8.49 18.06 5.42
C LEU A 300 -8.80 17.42 4.06
N GLY A 301 -8.68 18.20 2.99
CA GLY A 301 -8.91 17.72 1.62
C GLY A 301 -7.94 16.61 1.22
N LEU A 302 -6.67 16.71 1.59
CA LEU A 302 -5.68 15.66 1.36
C LEU A 302 -6.04 14.36 2.09
N SER A 303 -6.53 14.46 3.33
CA SER A 303 -7.00 13.28 4.08
C SER A 303 -8.17 12.58 3.38
N MET A 304 -9.09 13.35 2.78
CA MET A 304 -10.19 12.80 1.97
C MET A 304 -9.67 12.14 0.69
N VAL A 305 -8.72 12.78 -0.01
CA VAL A 305 -8.10 12.24 -1.22
C VAL A 305 -7.44 10.90 -0.95
N VAL A 306 -6.64 10.80 0.10
CA VAL A 306 -5.90 9.57 0.43
C VAL A 306 -6.85 8.44 0.85
N LYS A 307 -7.89 8.74 1.64
CA LYS A 307 -8.92 7.74 1.97
C LYS A 307 -9.65 7.26 0.71
N ARG A 308 -10.01 8.18 -0.17
CA ARG A 308 -10.66 7.83 -1.45
C ARG A 308 -9.74 7.02 -2.35
N GLU A 309 -8.44 7.33 -2.37
CA GLU A 309 -7.44 6.55 -3.09
C GLU A 309 -7.37 5.11 -2.60
N PHE A 310 -7.35 4.91 -1.29
CA PHE A 310 -7.38 3.58 -0.69
C PHE A 310 -8.62 2.77 -1.14
N GLU A 311 -9.80 3.39 -1.11
CA GLU A 311 -11.03 2.75 -1.61
C GLU A 311 -10.96 2.42 -3.11
N LEU A 312 -10.40 3.31 -3.92
CA LEU A 312 -10.24 3.09 -5.36
C LEU A 312 -9.30 1.90 -5.62
N PHE A 313 -8.15 1.81 -4.93
CA PHE A 313 -7.24 0.68 -5.08
C PHE A 313 -7.88 -0.63 -4.64
N PHE A 314 -8.66 -0.61 -3.58
CA PHE A 314 -9.40 -1.78 -3.12
C PHE A 314 -10.49 -2.21 -4.12
N ALA A 315 -11.23 -1.26 -4.68
CA ALA A 315 -12.19 -1.53 -5.75
C ALA A 315 -11.51 -2.01 -7.05
N GLY A 316 -10.31 -1.53 -7.34
CA GLY A 316 -9.52 -1.88 -8.52
C GLY A 316 -9.21 -3.38 -8.64
N LEU A 317 -9.17 -4.12 -7.52
CA LEU A 317 -9.09 -5.59 -7.53
C LEU A 317 -10.24 -6.23 -8.33
N ARG A 318 -11.42 -5.63 -8.28
CA ARG A 318 -12.62 -6.14 -8.95
C ARG A 318 -12.81 -5.53 -10.34
N GLU A 319 -12.59 -4.23 -10.47
CA GLU A 319 -12.93 -3.46 -11.66
C GLU A 319 -11.80 -3.43 -12.69
N GLN A 320 -10.54 -3.39 -12.25
CA GLN A 320 -9.37 -3.23 -13.10
C GLN A 320 -8.54 -4.52 -13.27
N GLY A 321 -8.94 -5.60 -12.61
CA GLY A 321 -8.24 -6.87 -12.71
C GLY A 321 -6.80 -6.83 -12.14
N PHE A 322 -6.52 -5.93 -11.18
CA PHE A 322 -5.23 -5.93 -10.50
C PHE A 322 -5.01 -7.27 -9.81
N ASP A 323 -3.79 -7.77 -9.90
CA ASP A 323 -3.42 -8.94 -9.12
C ASP A 323 -3.31 -8.57 -7.62
N ALA A 324 -3.41 -9.58 -6.76
CA ALA A 324 -3.40 -9.38 -5.31
C ALA A 324 -2.12 -8.69 -4.81
N ARG A 325 -0.97 -8.95 -5.46
CA ARG A 325 0.32 -8.35 -5.08
C ARG A 325 0.38 -6.87 -5.42
N THR A 326 -0.07 -6.51 -6.61
CA THR A 326 -0.14 -5.10 -7.04
C THR A 326 -1.10 -4.32 -6.15
N ALA A 327 -2.28 -4.87 -5.88
CA ALA A 327 -3.24 -4.23 -5.00
C ALA A 327 -2.70 -4.05 -3.57
N GLU A 328 -2.03 -5.06 -3.00
CA GLU A 328 -1.39 -4.96 -1.67
C GLU A 328 -0.35 -3.83 -1.63
N ARG A 329 0.45 -3.68 -2.67
CA ARG A 329 1.44 -2.60 -2.75
C ARG A 329 0.78 -1.23 -2.87
N LEU A 330 -0.22 -1.08 -3.74
CA LEU A 330 -0.94 0.18 -3.93
C LEU A 330 -1.65 0.60 -2.63
N LEU A 331 -2.28 -0.34 -1.92
CA LEU A 331 -2.89 -0.09 -0.61
C LEU A 331 -1.84 0.34 0.43
N THR A 332 -0.69 -0.35 0.48
CA THR A 332 0.41 0.02 1.38
C THR A 332 0.99 1.39 1.05
N LEU A 333 1.07 1.76 -0.23
CA LEU A 333 1.49 3.10 -0.65
C LEU A 333 0.51 4.17 -0.18
N SER A 334 -0.79 3.93 -0.32
CA SER A 334 -1.84 4.84 0.15
C SER A 334 -1.83 5.00 1.68
N GLU A 335 -1.65 3.91 2.45
CA GLU A 335 -1.51 3.96 3.92
C GLU A 335 -0.29 4.82 4.35
N ARG A 336 0.86 4.62 3.72
CA ARG A 336 2.06 5.44 3.99
C ARG A 336 1.85 6.91 3.63
N LEU A 337 1.14 7.17 2.55
CA LEU A 337 0.81 8.53 2.14
C LEU A 337 -0.12 9.20 3.15
N GLU A 338 -1.09 8.46 3.72
CA GLU A 338 -1.94 8.93 4.81
C GLU A 338 -1.13 9.35 6.03
N ASP A 339 -0.15 8.53 6.43
CA ASP A 339 0.72 8.84 7.56
C ASP A 339 1.57 10.11 7.30
N GLN A 340 2.09 10.29 6.07
CA GLN A 340 2.85 11.48 5.69
C GLN A 340 1.96 12.74 5.70
N VAL A 341 0.73 12.65 5.20
CA VAL A 341 -0.24 13.75 5.22
C VAL A 341 -0.57 14.15 6.66
N LYS A 342 -0.81 13.17 7.55
CA LYS A 342 -1.09 13.43 8.97
C LYS A 342 0.08 14.11 9.68
N ALA A 343 1.33 13.73 9.33
CA ALA A 343 2.53 14.24 9.99
C ALA A 343 2.98 15.61 9.46
N HIS A 344 2.89 15.85 8.16
CA HIS A 344 3.53 17.00 7.49
C HIS A 344 2.63 17.71 6.47
N GLY A 345 1.32 17.42 6.43
CA GLY A 345 0.35 18.07 5.55
C GLY A 345 0.72 17.97 4.06
N LEU A 346 0.67 19.10 3.34
CA LEU A 346 0.94 19.20 1.91
C LEU A 346 2.38 18.76 1.55
N VAL A 347 3.36 19.20 2.31
CA VAL A 347 4.78 18.85 2.09
C VAL A 347 4.98 17.33 2.24
N GLY A 348 4.33 16.73 3.23
CA GLY A 348 4.34 15.27 3.42
C GLY A 348 3.72 14.53 2.24
N PHE A 349 2.62 15.06 1.70
CA PHE A 349 1.96 14.50 0.53
C PHE A 349 2.88 14.53 -0.70
N GLU A 350 3.49 15.68 -1.03
CA GLU A 350 4.41 15.82 -2.15
C GLU A 350 5.62 14.90 -2.05
N GLN A 351 6.26 14.85 -0.87
CA GLN A 351 7.39 13.94 -0.65
C GLN A 351 6.98 12.48 -0.74
N GLY A 352 5.80 12.14 -0.21
CA GLY A 352 5.22 10.80 -0.30
C GLY A 352 4.96 10.39 -1.74
N LEU A 353 4.43 11.29 -2.57
CA LEU A 353 4.21 11.07 -4.00
C LEU A 353 5.52 10.76 -4.73
N LYS A 354 6.55 11.59 -4.56
CA LYS A 354 7.87 11.37 -5.18
C LYS A 354 8.46 10.02 -4.76
N ARG A 355 8.44 9.70 -3.46
CA ARG A 355 8.93 8.40 -2.94
C ARG A 355 8.13 7.20 -3.43
N SER A 356 6.84 7.34 -3.69
CA SER A 356 6.00 6.26 -4.21
C SER A 356 6.36 5.87 -5.64
N LEU A 357 6.94 6.80 -6.40
CA LEU A 357 7.38 6.59 -7.77
C LEU A 357 8.85 6.16 -7.87
N ASP A 358 9.63 6.25 -6.77
CA ASP A 358 11.01 5.79 -6.71
C ASP A 358 11.09 4.26 -6.80
N TYR A 359 12.18 3.78 -7.39
CA TYR A 359 12.45 2.35 -7.46
C TYR A 359 12.82 1.79 -6.07
N PRO A 360 12.22 0.66 -5.63
CA PRO A 360 12.55 0.04 -4.35
C PRO A 360 14.05 -0.32 -4.25
N ARG A 361 14.65 -0.17 -3.07
CA ARG A 361 16.07 -0.52 -2.84
C ARG A 361 16.39 -1.98 -3.21
N VAL A 362 15.41 -2.87 -3.00
CA VAL A 362 15.53 -4.29 -3.38
C VAL A 362 15.63 -4.46 -4.90
N PHE A 363 14.93 -3.64 -5.67
CA PHE A 363 15.00 -3.64 -7.12
C PHE A 363 16.40 -3.23 -7.61
N ARG A 364 17.01 -2.23 -6.98
CA ARG A 364 18.40 -1.83 -7.23
C ARG A 364 19.40 -2.96 -6.95
N LEU A 365 19.18 -3.70 -5.85
CA LEU A 365 20.02 -4.84 -5.49
C LEU A 365 19.88 -5.99 -6.49
N VAL A 366 18.67 -6.31 -6.92
CA VAL A 366 18.40 -7.37 -7.92
C VAL A 366 19.08 -7.06 -9.25
N LEU A 367 19.09 -5.79 -9.64
CA LEU A 367 19.74 -5.36 -10.88
C LEU A 367 21.27 -5.35 -10.77
N TYR A 368 21.81 -5.00 -9.63
CA TYR A 368 23.24 -5.16 -9.35
C TYR A 368 23.66 -6.63 -9.41
N LEU A 369 22.85 -7.52 -8.86
CA LEU A 369 23.09 -8.97 -8.94
C LEU A 369 22.90 -9.53 -10.35
N ASN A 370 22.04 -8.91 -11.17
CA ASN A 370 21.85 -9.32 -12.57
C ASN A 370 23.09 -9.10 -13.45
N GLN A 371 24.07 -8.29 -13.00
CA GLN A 371 25.38 -8.17 -13.66
C GLN A 371 26.21 -9.46 -13.56
N PHE A 372 25.98 -10.27 -12.52
CA PHE A 372 26.78 -11.45 -12.23
C PHE A 372 26.05 -12.77 -12.49
N ILE A 373 24.72 -12.77 -12.44
CA ILE A 373 23.88 -13.95 -12.61
C ILE A 373 22.68 -13.55 -13.46
N SER A 374 22.48 -14.21 -14.61
CA SER A 374 21.36 -13.97 -15.53
C SER A 374 20.00 -14.22 -14.84
N VAL A 375 19.42 -13.17 -14.27
CA VAL A 375 18.17 -13.22 -13.47
C VAL A 375 17.01 -12.58 -14.27
N GLN A 376 16.97 -12.80 -15.58
CA GLN A 376 16.01 -12.23 -16.54
C GLN A 376 14.55 -12.38 -16.10
N ARG A 377 14.17 -13.57 -15.60
CA ARG A 377 12.80 -13.84 -15.14
C ARG A 377 12.35 -12.92 -13.99
N TRP A 378 13.28 -12.53 -13.12
CA TRP A 378 12.99 -11.64 -11.98
C TRP A 378 12.83 -10.20 -12.44
N LEU A 379 13.66 -9.76 -13.38
CA LEU A 379 13.59 -8.40 -13.93
C LEU A 379 12.28 -8.19 -14.69
N GLY A 380 11.90 -9.14 -15.56
CA GLY A 380 10.62 -9.06 -16.28
C GLY A 380 9.41 -9.03 -15.35
N ARG A 381 9.42 -9.86 -14.30
CA ARG A 381 8.35 -9.81 -13.28
C ARG A 381 8.31 -8.47 -12.54
N ALA A 382 9.47 -7.91 -12.19
CA ALA A 382 9.55 -6.64 -11.50
C ALA A 382 9.09 -5.48 -12.38
N LEU A 383 9.47 -5.46 -13.65
CA LEU A 383 9.00 -4.47 -14.64
C LEU A 383 7.51 -4.60 -14.92
N SER A 384 7.00 -5.83 -15.11
CA SER A 384 5.56 -6.08 -15.28
C SER A 384 4.76 -5.57 -14.09
N GLN A 385 5.23 -5.86 -12.89
CA GLN A 385 4.58 -5.39 -11.68
C GLN A 385 4.60 -3.87 -11.58
N ARG A 386 5.74 -3.25 -11.89
CA ARG A 386 5.88 -1.78 -11.89
C ARG A 386 4.95 -1.12 -12.90
N PHE A 387 4.82 -1.69 -14.10
CA PHE A 387 3.89 -1.19 -15.11
C PHE A 387 2.44 -1.18 -14.59
N VAL A 388 1.98 -2.29 -14.01
CA VAL A 388 0.61 -2.38 -13.49
C VAL A 388 0.41 -1.43 -12.30
N GLU A 389 1.42 -1.24 -11.44
CA GLU A 389 1.40 -0.22 -10.38
C GLU A 389 1.21 1.20 -10.95
N LEU A 390 1.99 1.58 -11.98
CA LEU A 390 1.89 2.89 -12.63
C LEU A 390 0.50 3.09 -13.27
N VAL A 391 -0.01 2.08 -13.98
CA VAL A 391 -1.36 2.12 -14.55
C VAL A 391 -2.42 2.28 -13.45
N GLY A 392 -2.28 1.57 -12.34
CA GLY A 392 -3.17 1.69 -11.18
C GLY A 392 -3.16 3.09 -10.56
N ILE A 393 -1.96 3.66 -10.36
CA ILE A 393 -1.80 5.03 -9.85
C ILE A 393 -2.41 6.04 -10.83
N ARG A 394 -2.16 5.90 -12.13
CA ARG A 394 -2.74 6.76 -13.16
C ARG A 394 -4.25 6.72 -13.16
N TRP A 395 -4.83 5.53 -13.12
CA TRP A 395 -6.26 5.33 -13.07
C TRP A 395 -6.90 5.96 -11.81
N ALA A 396 -6.31 5.73 -10.64
CA ALA A 396 -6.79 6.33 -9.40
C ALA A 396 -6.66 7.86 -9.43
N THR A 397 -5.52 8.40 -9.89
CA THR A 397 -5.28 9.84 -9.93
C THR A 397 -6.28 10.56 -10.83
N ARG A 398 -6.67 10.00 -11.98
CA ARG A 398 -7.74 10.56 -12.83
C ARG A 398 -9.07 10.65 -12.09
N ARG A 399 -9.45 9.61 -11.36
CA ARG A 399 -10.69 9.60 -10.57
C ARG A 399 -10.62 10.54 -9.38
N LEU A 400 -9.44 10.68 -8.77
CA LEU A 400 -9.22 11.63 -7.69
C LEU A 400 -9.30 13.09 -8.14
N LEU A 401 -8.84 13.42 -9.35
CA LEU A 401 -9.02 14.76 -9.92
C LEU A 401 -10.50 15.13 -10.08
N VAL A 402 -11.31 14.21 -10.61
CA VAL A 402 -12.75 14.38 -10.72
C VAL A 402 -13.41 14.48 -9.33
N PHE A 403 -13.00 13.62 -8.39
CA PHE A 403 -13.50 13.65 -7.02
C PHE A 403 -13.14 14.95 -6.31
N ALA A 404 -11.93 15.46 -6.48
CA ALA A 404 -11.49 16.72 -5.92
C ALA A 404 -12.36 17.89 -6.44
N ASP A 405 -12.62 17.93 -7.72
CA ASP A 405 -13.44 18.98 -8.32
C ASP A 405 -14.92 18.90 -7.91
N GLN A 406 -15.52 17.71 -7.96
CA GLN A 406 -16.95 17.54 -7.73
C GLN A 406 -17.36 17.45 -6.26
N LYS A 407 -16.52 16.85 -5.40
CA LYS A 407 -16.89 16.54 -4.01
C LYS A 407 -16.06 17.31 -2.98
N ILE A 408 -14.78 17.57 -3.24
CA ILE A 408 -13.91 18.28 -2.28
C ILE A 408 -14.06 19.79 -2.43
N ARG A 409 -14.12 20.33 -3.65
CA ARG A 409 -14.25 21.77 -3.91
C ARG A 409 -15.40 22.43 -3.15
N PRO A 410 -16.61 21.86 -3.13
CA PRO A 410 -17.70 22.43 -2.34
C PRO A 410 -17.45 22.41 -0.81
N MET A 411 -16.58 21.50 -0.35
CA MET A 411 -16.33 21.31 1.10
C MET A 411 -15.21 22.19 1.67
N ILE A 412 -14.14 22.44 0.91
CA ILE A 412 -12.96 23.16 1.40
C ILE A 412 -12.67 24.47 0.66
N GLY A 413 -13.42 24.75 -0.42
CA GLY A 413 -13.28 25.96 -1.23
C GLY A 413 -12.25 25.85 -2.37
N ASP A 414 -12.25 26.84 -3.27
CA ASP A 414 -11.49 26.81 -4.51
C ASP A 414 -9.97 26.81 -4.30
N ALA A 415 -9.46 27.71 -3.47
CA ALA A 415 -8.02 27.88 -3.28
C ALA A 415 -7.34 26.61 -2.70
N ALA A 416 -7.96 26.00 -1.70
CA ALA A 416 -7.44 24.77 -1.10
C ALA A 416 -7.53 23.57 -2.08
N THR A 417 -8.64 23.50 -2.84
CA THR A 417 -8.80 22.45 -3.86
C THR A 417 -7.79 22.60 -4.98
N GLU A 418 -7.48 23.83 -5.41
CA GLU A 418 -6.48 24.04 -6.48
C GLU A 418 -5.09 23.58 -6.04
N SER A 419 -4.67 23.82 -4.79
CA SER A 419 -3.41 23.29 -4.26
C SER A 419 -3.35 21.76 -4.33
N ILE A 420 -4.45 21.08 -4.01
CA ILE A 420 -4.56 19.61 -4.09
C ILE A 420 -4.54 19.12 -5.54
N THR A 421 -5.30 19.77 -6.41
CA THR A 421 -5.37 19.38 -7.84
C THR A 421 -4.05 19.58 -8.54
N GLN A 422 -3.28 20.62 -8.17
CA GLN A 422 -1.93 20.83 -8.67
C GLN A 422 -1.00 19.67 -8.29
N CYS A 423 -1.03 19.20 -7.04
CA CYS A 423 -0.26 18.02 -6.63
C CYS A 423 -0.68 16.76 -7.38
N LEU A 424 -1.97 16.56 -7.60
CA LEU A 424 -2.49 15.42 -8.36
C LEU A 424 -2.10 15.49 -9.85
N ARG A 425 -2.08 16.68 -10.46
CA ARG A 425 -1.60 16.89 -11.84
C ARG A 425 -0.10 16.61 -11.94
N MET A 426 0.71 17.11 -10.98
CA MET A 426 2.14 16.79 -10.90
C MET A 426 2.38 15.28 -10.80
N ARG A 427 1.60 14.58 -9.96
CA ARG A 427 1.64 13.10 -9.88
C ARG A 427 1.32 12.44 -11.21
N MET A 428 0.30 12.92 -11.92
CA MET A 428 -0.07 12.40 -13.23
C MET A 428 1.08 12.54 -14.23
N HIS A 429 1.70 13.72 -14.29
CA HIS A 429 2.86 13.99 -15.15
C HIS A 429 4.02 13.03 -14.85
N LEU A 430 4.40 12.87 -13.57
CA LEU A 430 5.46 11.94 -13.16
C LEU A 430 5.15 10.48 -13.52
N VAL A 431 3.89 10.07 -13.45
CA VAL A 431 3.48 8.72 -13.86
C VAL A 431 3.59 8.56 -15.37
N ASP A 432 3.14 9.54 -16.13
CA ASP A 432 3.21 9.53 -17.60
C ASP A 432 4.67 9.51 -18.08
N GLU A 433 5.57 10.29 -17.47
CA GLU A 433 7.01 10.24 -17.75
C GLU A 433 7.60 8.84 -17.47
N ASN A 434 7.27 8.23 -16.32
CA ASN A 434 7.75 6.88 -15.98
C ASN A 434 7.24 5.83 -16.97
N MET A 435 5.99 5.93 -17.42
CA MET A 435 5.44 5.02 -18.43
C MET A 435 6.10 5.22 -19.81
N GLN A 436 6.36 6.47 -20.19
CA GLN A 436 7.05 6.81 -21.43
C GLN A 436 8.49 6.30 -21.41
N ALA A 437 9.21 6.52 -20.30
CA ALA A 437 10.56 5.97 -20.11
C ALA A 437 10.59 4.46 -20.27
N MET A 438 9.60 3.73 -19.74
CA MET A 438 9.50 2.28 -19.91
C MET A 438 9.26 1.86 -21.37
N ARG A 439 8.44 2.62 -22.11
CA ARG A 439 8.20 2.37 -23.55
C ARG A 439 9.48 2.58 -24.37
N LEU A 440 10.24 3.62 -24.06
CA LEU A 440 11.50 3.90 -24.74
C LEU A 440 12.58 2.87 -24.39
N GLN A 441 12.62 2.43 -23.13
CA GLN A 441 13.62 1.45 -22.67
C GLN A 441 13.43 0.06 -23.25
N TYR A 442 12.18 -0.40 -23.35
CA TYR A 442 11.83 -1.77 -23.73
C TYR A 442 10.60 -1.78 -24.64
N PRO A 443 10.68 -1.28 -25.89
CA PRO A 443 9.49 -1.06 -26.72
C PRO A 443 8.62 -2.31 -26.92
N ALA A 444 9.24 -3.44 -27.34
CA ALA A 444 8.51 -4.69 -27.55
C ALA A 444 7.92 -5.27 -26.25
N PHE A 445 8.67 -5.15 -25.15
CA PHE A 445 8.20 -5.60 -23.85
C PHE A 445 7.08 -4.71 -23.29
N ALA A 446 7.19 -3.39 -23.47
CA ALA A 446 6.14 -2.43 -23.06
C ALA A 446 4.85 -2.66 -23.85
N GLN A 447 4.95 -2.89 -25.15
CA GLN A 447 3.80 -3.25 -26.00
C GLN A 447 3.14 -4.53 -25.50
N TRP A 448 3.91 -5.59 -25.25
CA TRP A 448 3.40 -6.82 -24.68
C TRP A 448 2.72 -6.62 -23.31
N LEU A 449 3.30 -5.76 -22.44
CA LEU A 449 2.69 -5.41 -21.15
C LEU A 449 1.34 -4.72 -21.31
N GLU A 450 1.23 -3.79 -22.26
CA GLU A 450 -0.01 -3.08 -22.56
C GLU A 450 -1.08 -4.03 -23.10
N GLU A 451 -0.73 -4.89 -24.05
CA GLU A 451 -1.62 -5.92 -24.59
C GLU A 451 -2.10 -6.90 -23.51
N ASN A 452 -1.16 -7.39 -22.69
CA ASN A 452 -1.47 -8.31 -21.59
C ASN A 452 -2.37 -7.64 -20.52
N TYR A 453 -2.11 -6.38 -20.18
CA TYR A 453 -2.94 -5.62 -19.24
C TYR A 453 -4.36 -5.41 -19.80
N LEU A 454 -4.48 -4.96 -21.05
CA LEU A 454 -5.79 -4.76 -21.71
C LEU A 454 -6.55 -6.07 -21.82
N GLY A 455 -5.89 -7.15 -22.18
CA GLY A 455 -6.51 -8.49 -22.25
C GLY A 455 -7.02 -8.96 -20.88
N LYS A 456 -6.25 -8.80 -19.82
CA LYS A 456 -6.68 -9.12 -18.44
C LYS A 456 -7.84 -8.26 -17.98
N LEU A 457 -7.83 -6.98 -18.31
CA LEU A 457 -8.93 -6.07 -18.05
C LEU A 457 -10.20 -6.50 -18.78
N ALA A 458 -10.10 -6.79 -20.10
CA ALA A 458 -11.21 -7.25 -20.91
C ALA A 458 -11.81 -8.57 -20.37
N ARG A 459 -10.96 -9.54 -20.05
CA ARG A 459 -11.36 -10.80 -19.38
C ARG A 459 -12.13 -10.54 -18.07
N THR A 460 -11.67 -9.59 -17.26
CA THR A 460 -12.31 -9.25 -15.99
C THR A 460 -13.67 -8.57 -16.19
N LEU A 461 -13.76 -7.65 -17.14
CA LEU A 461 -15.01 -6.97 -17.48
C LEU A 461 -16.04 -7.95 -18.07
N GLU A 462 -15.62 -8.84 -18.96
CA GLU A 462 -16.47 -9.86 -19.57
C GLU A 462 -17.03 -10.83 -18.50
N ARG A 463 -16.16 -11.32 -17.60
CA ARG A 463 -16.56 -12.15 -16.46
C ARG A 463 -17.56 -11.45 -15.54
N THR A 464 -17.36 -10.17 -15.29
CA THR A 464 -18.26 -9.37 -14.46
C THR A 464 -19.62 -9.20 -15.12
N ARG A 465 -19.64 -9.00 -16.45
CA ARG A 465 -20.87 -8.90 -17.23
C ARG A 465 -21.67 -10.20 -17.20
N TYR A 466 -21.03 -11.34 -17.43
CA TYR A 466 -21.71 -12.64 -17.37
C TYR A 466 -22.29 -12.92 -15.98
N ARG A 467 -21.55 -12.57 -14.91
CA ARG A 467 -22.06 -12.69 -13.54
C ARG A 467 -23.26 -11.79 -13.29
N GLN A 468 -23.25 -10.57 -13.82
CA GLN A 468 -24.39 -9.67 -13.72
C GLN A 468 -25.60 -10.23 -14.48
N MET A 469 -25.43 -10.75 -15.70
CA MET A 469 -26.50 -11.38 -16.45
C MET A 469 -27.12 -12.57 -15.70
N LEU A 470 -26.28 -13.37 -15.01
CA LEU A 470 -26.76 -14.45 -14.16
C LEU A 470 -27.55 -13.91 -12.94
N SER A 471 -27.05 -12.87 -12.26
CA SER A 471 -27.72 -12.26 -11.12
C SER A 471 -29.05 -11.60 -11.49
N ASP A 472 -29.14 -11.04 -12.69
CA ASP A 472 -30.34 -10.42 -13.24
C ASP A 472 -31.31 -11.46 -13.85
N SER A 473 -31.00 -12.77 -13.69
CA SER A 473 -31.78 -13.88 -14.23
C SER A 473 -31.98 -13.86 -15.76
N LEU A 474 -31.05 -13.21 -16.48
CA LEU A 474 -31.06 -13.14 -17.95
C LEU A 474 -30.52 -14.43 -18.60
N ILE A 475 -29.68 -15.17 -17.88
CA ILE A 475 -29.10 -16.45 -18.31
C ILE A 475 -29.21 -17.48 -17.18
N SER A 476 -29.25 -18.78 -17.56
CA SER A 476 -29.21 -19.87 -16.59
C SER A 476 -27.77 -20.14 -16.11
N GLY A 477 -27.62 -20.89 -15.00
CA GLY A 477 -26.30 -21.31 -14.49
C GLY A 477 -25.51 -22.11 -15.52
N GLU A 478 -26.16 -23.01 -16.28
CA GLU A 478 -25.53 -23.81 -17.33
C GLU A 478 -24.98 -22.94 -18.47
N VAL A 479 -25.72 -21.90 -18.89
CA VAL A 479 -25.25 -20.95 -19.89
C VAL A 479 -24.08 -20.14 -19.35
N TYR A 480 -24.14 -19.73 -18.08
CA TYR A 480 -23.04 -19.02 -17.43
C TYR A 480 -21.74 -19.88 -17.41
N ASP A 481 -21.84 -21.14 -17.04
CA ASP A 481 -20.69 -22.06 -17.00
C ASP A 481 -20.07 -22.25 -18.38
N ALA A 482 -20.90 -22.45 -19.43
CA ALA A 482 -20.45 -22.55 -20.81
C ALA A 482 -19.76 -21.26 -21.30
N LEU A 483 -20.29 -20.08 -20.94
CA LEU A 483 -19.66 -18.80 -21.25
C LEU A 483 -18.32 -18.62 -20.53
N MET A 484 -18.20 -19.11 -19.30
CA MET A 484 -16.96 -19.04 -18.52
C MET A 484 -15.87 -19.94 -19.11
N GLU A 485 -16.23 -21.12 -19.60
CA GLU A 485 -15.31 -22.03 -20.30
C GLU A 485 -14.77 -21.39 -21.60
N GLN A 486 -15.66 -20.84 -22.43
CA GLN A 486 -15.28 -20.13 -23.64
C GLN A 486 -14.41 -18.89 -23.36
N LEU A 487 -14.66 -18.19 -22.27
CA LEU A 487 -13.86 -17.06 -21.84
C LEU A 487 -12.44 -17.47 -21.47
N ASP A 488 -12.29 -18.55 -20.70
CA ASP A 488 -10.97 -19.02 -20.28
C ASP A 488 -10.16 -19.54 -21.48
N ASP A 489 -10.78 -20.21 -22.45
CA ASP A 489 -10.15 -20.64 -23.71
C ASP A 489 -9.70 -19.44 -24.58
N ARG A 490 -10.55 -18.41 -24.70
CA ARG A 490 -10.25 -17.22 -25.50
C ARG A 490 -9.03 -16.45 -24.96
N TRP A 491 -8.91 -16.36 -23.66
CA TRP A 491 -7.87 -15.59 -23.00
C TRP A 491 -6.67 -16.41 -22.49
N TYR A 492 -6.55 -17.66 -22.92
CA TYR A 492 -5.46 -18.57 -22.52
C TYR A 492 -4.06 -18.01 -22.78
N PHE A 493 -3.87 -17.25 -23.85
CA PHE A 493 -2.57 -16.66 -24.22
C PHE A 493 -2.05 -15.63 -23.21
N LEU A 494 -2.91 -15.04 -22.37
CA LEU A 494 -2.52 -14.04 -21.36
C LEU A 494 -1.64 -14.63 -20.25
N ASP A 495 -1.68 -15.93 -20.05
CA ASP A 495 -0.89 -16.64 -19.04
C ASP A 495 0.51 -17.03 -19.54
N GLN A 496 0.82 -16.73 -20.81
CA GLN A 496 2.14 -16.97 -21.39
C GLN A 496 3.19 -16.00 -20.85
N GLN A 497 4.46 -16.48 -20.79
CA GLN A 497 5.56 -15.67 -20.28
C GLN A 497 5.95 -14.56 -21.26
N ALA A 498 6.30 -13.40 -20.72
CA ALA A 498 6.77 -12.27 -21.50
C ALA A 498 8.04 -12.61 -22.29
N PRO A 499 8.12 -12.26 -23.57
CA PRO A 499 9.36 -12.32 -24.31
C PRO A 499 10.30 -11.21 -23.82
N LEU A 500 11.25 -11.53 -22.97
CA LEU A 500 12.26 -10.61 -22.47
C LEU A 500 13.56 -10.80 -23.23
N ASP A 501 13.75 -9.99 -24.25
CA ASP A 501 14.98 -9.87 -25.01
C ASP A 501 15.99 -8.95 -24.30
N ILE A 502 16.47 -9.35 -23.11
CA ILE A 502 17.42 -8.54 -22.31
C ILE A 502 18.88 -9.00 -22.53
N GLU A 503 19.11 -10.20 -23.02
CA GLU A 503 20.43 -10.74 -23.33
C GLU A 503 20.68 -10.87 -24.83
N LEU A 504 20.92 -9.75 -25.47
CA LEU A 504 21.62 -9.81 -26.74
C LEU A 504 23.11 -9.79 -26.44
N ALA A 505 23.87 -10.71 -27.09
CA ALA A 505 25.32 -10.62 -27.12
C ALA A 505 25.73 -9.25 -27.63
N ALA A 506 26.91 -8.74 -27.27
CA ALA A 506 27.37 -7.42 -27.74
C ALA A 506 27.25 -7.28 -29.28
N VAL A 507 27.35 -8.36 -30.01
CA VAL A 507 27.14 -8.45 -31.46
C VAL A 507 25.69 -8.11 -31.84
N ASP A 508 24.71 -8.72 -31.18
CA ASP A 508 23.29 -8.47 -31.46
C ASP A 508 22.84 -7.10 -31.05
N LEU A 509 23.46 -6.54 -29.98
CA LEU A 509 23.22 -5.17 -29.52
C LEU A 509 23.75 -4.14 -30.52
N VAL A 510 24.89 -4.40 -31.15
CA VAL A 510 25.48 -3.56 -32.18
C VAL A 510 24.58 -3.51 -33.43
N HIS A 511 23.98 -4.63 -33.82
CA HIS A 511 23.03 -4.68 -34.94
C HIS A 511 21.72 -3.94 -34.69
N LYS A 512 21.34 -3.75 -33.42
CA LYS A 512 20.17 -2.91 -33.06
C LYS A 512 20.41 -1.41 -33.22
N VAL A 513 21.67 -0.99 -33.28
CA VAL A 513 22.03 0.42 -33.55
C VAL A 513 22.10 0.61 -35.05
N PRO A 514 21.14 1.32 -35.70
CA PRO A 514 21.08 1.43 -37.17
C PRO A 514 22.39 1.90 -37.79
N LEU A 515 23.09 2.79 -37.09
CA LEU A 515 24.40 3.33 -37.51
C LEU A 515 25.50 2.26 -37.59
N LEU A 516 25.48 1.30 -36.66
CA LEU A 516 26.48 0.23 -36.55
C LEU A 516 26.07 -1.02 -37.34
N GLY A 517 24.75 -1.24 -37.48
CA GLY A 517 24.20 -2.35 -38.25
C GLY A 517 24.44 -2.24 -39.75
N ALA A 518 24.74 -1.05 -40.26
CA ALA A 518 25.11 -0.79 -41.65
C ALA A 518 26.58 -1.10 -41.96
N LEU A 519 27.40 -1.40 -40.95
CA LEU A 519 28.82 -1.70 -41.11
C LEU A 519 29.04 -3.12 -41.60
N SER A 520 30.07 -3.33 -42.42
CA SER A 520 30.46 -4.67 -42.83
C SER A 520 31.00 -5.50 -41.65
N ASP A 521 30.84 -6.82 -41.68
CA ASP A 521 31.38 -7.71 -40.65
C ASP A 521 32.88 -7.57 -40.40
N GLN A 522 33.64 -7.13 -41.39
CA GLN A 522 35.08 -6.86 -41.26
C GLN A 522 35.37 -5.59 -40.44
N ALA A 523 34.53 -4.56 -40.54
CA ALA A 523 34.63 -3.31 -39.75
C ALA A 523 34.05 -3.48 -38.33
N LEU A 524 33.06 -4.35 -38.16
CA LEU A 524 32.43 -4.65 -36.87
C LEU A 524 33.36 -5.41 -35.90
N ARG A 525 34.20 -6.33 -36.37
CA ARG A 525 35.10 -7.14 -35.51
C ARG A 525 36.08 -6.32 -34.64
N PRO A 526 36.81 -5.32 -35.15
CA PRO A 526 37.67 -4.50 -34.31
C PRO A 526 36.87 -3.58 -33.40
N LEU A 527 35.71 -3.07 -33.85
CA LEU A 527 34.81 -2.24 -33.05
C LEU A 527 34.27 -2.99 -31.83
N LEU A 528 33.82 -4.24 -32.01
CA LEU A 528 33.32 -5.08 -30.91
C LEU A 528 34.35 -5.32 -29.80
N LYS A 529 35.67 -5.35 -30.17
CA LYS A 529 36.73 -5.47 -29.16
C LYS A 529 37.00 -4.17 -28.40
N SER A 530 36.64 -3.02 -28.97
CA SER A 530 36.84 -1.70 -28.37
C SER A 530 35.65 -1.23 -27.57
N LEU A 531 34.46 -1.80 -27.80
CA LEU A 531 33.23 -1.46 -27.07
C LEU A 531 33.25 -2.03 -25.65
N ARG A 532 33.03 -1.14 -24.68
CA ARG A 532 32.85 -1.51 -23.27
C ARG A 532 31.37 -1.42 -22.89
N THR A 533 30.86 -2.48 -22.32
CA THR A 533 29.50 -2.42 -21.79
C THR A 533 29.49 -1.70 -20.45
N ARG A 534 28.63 -0.69 -20.34
CA ARG A 534 28.39 0.08 -19.11
C ARG A 534 26.90 0.02 -18.77
N LEU A 535 26.58 -0.30 -17.52
CA LEU A 535 25.22 -0.21 -17.03
C LEU A 535 25.07 1.10 -16.24
N ALA A 536 24.07 1.91 -16.60
CA ALA A 536 23.69 3.10 -15.87
C ALA A 536 22.40 2.84 -15.08
N MET A 537 22.37 3.32 -13.83
CA MET A 537 21.23 3.23 -12.95
C MET A 537 20.24 4.38 -13.23
N PRO A 538 18.97 4.27 -12.82
CA PRO A 538 18.02 5.37 -12.93
C PRO A 538 18.58 6.65 -12.31
N ASN A 539 18.52 7.75 -13.03
CA ASN A 539 19.02 9.07 -12.65
C ASN A 539 20.54 9.18 -12.49
N ASP A 540 21.32 8.17 -12.92
CA ASP A 540 22.78 8.28 -12.96
C ASP A 540 23.22 9.34 -13.96
N LEU A 541 24.13 10.22 -13.54
CA LEU A 541 24.82 11.14 -14.43
C LEU A 541 25.84 10.34 -15.26
N ILE A 542 25.59 10.21 -16.55
CA ILE A 542 26.46 9.49 -17.50
C ILE A 542 27.53 10.43 -18.01
N GLN A 543 27.13 11.64 -18.44
CA GLN A 543 27.99 12.67 -19.00
C GLN A 543 27.45 14.05 -18.62
N GLY A 544 28.34 15.04 -18.40
CA GLY A 544 27.95 16.38 -18.03
C GLY A 544 29.16 17.23 -17.66
N PRO A 545 28.96 18.57 -17.41
CA PRO A 545 30.05 19.50 -17.09
C PRO A 545 30.85 19.07 -15.85
N SER A 546 30.19 18.51 -14.85
CA SER A 546 30.81 17.99 -13.62
C SER A 546 31.49 16.64 -13.78
N LYS A 547 31.26 15.95 -14.91
CA LYS A 547 31.81 14.63 -15.20
C LYS A 547 32.12 14.51 -16.69
N PRO A 548 33.12 15.26 -17.16
CA PRO A 548 33.51 15.20 -18.56
C PRO A 548 34.15 13.84 -18.85
N ASN A 549 33.49 13.04 -19.67
CA ASN A 549 34.02 11.77 -20.16
C ASN A 549 33.87 11.77 -21.68
N PRO A 550 34.92 12.07 -22.44
CA PRO A 550 34.85 12.15 -23.91
C PRO A 550 34.77 10.75 -24.50
N SER A 551 33.62 10.15 -24.43
CA SER A 551 33.28 8.85 -25.02
C SER A 551 32.01 8.97 -25.84
N LEU A 552 31.90 8.16 -26.91
CA LEU A 552 30.65 7.95 -27.62
C LEU A 552 29.89 6.81 -26.96
N TYR A 553 28.63 7.03 -26.71
CA TYR A 553 27.75 6.04 -26.07
C TYR A 553 26.63 5.66 -27.02
N PHE A 554 26.43 4.36 -27.22
CA PHE A 554 25.27 3.82 -27.92
C PHE A 554 24.31 3.22 -26.87
N VAL A 555 23.04 3.56 -26.98
CA VAL A 555 22.00 3.02 -26.11
C VAL A 555 21.61 1.64 -26.63
N ALA A 556 22.18 0.62 -26.03
CA ALA A 556 21.90 -0.77 -26.41
C ALA A 556 20.53 -1.25 -25.89
N SER A 557 20.17 -0.87 -24.69
CA SER A 557 18.81 -1.02 -24.15
C SER A 557 18.60 0.04 -23.06
N GLY A 558 17.38 0.51 -22.93
CA GLY A 558 17.04 1.57 -22.00
C GLY A 558 16.82 2.92 -22.69
N ALA A 559 16.84 3.98 -21.90
CA ALA A 559 16.72 5.34 -22.38
C ALA A 559 17.52 6.34 -21.51
N VAL A 560 17.95 7.43 -22.12
CA VAL A 560 18.64 8.54 -21.46
C VAL A 560 17.93 9.85 -21.76
N SER A 561 17.96 10.79 -20.81
CA SER A 561 17.53 12.16 -21.00
C SER A 561 18.76 13.05 -21.17
N VAL A 562 18.77 13.83 -22.22
CA VAL A 562 19.76 14.86 -22.48
C VAL A 562 19.15 16.21 -22.13
N LEU A 563 19.64 16.83 -21.08
CA LEU A 563 19.24 18.18 -20.67
C LEU A 563 20.13 19.20 -21.39
N LEU A 564 19.52 20.04 -22.19
CA LEU A 564 20.15 21.11 -22.91
C LEU A 564 20.27 22.39 -22.05
N PRO A 565 21.15 23.36 -22.40
CA PRO A 565 21.29 24.60 -21.62
C PRO A 565 20.03 25.45 -21.51
N ASP A 566 19.10 25.34 -22.46
CA ASP A 566 17.79 25.99 -22.48
C ASP A 566 16.70 25.30 -21.63
N ALA A 567 17.09 24.31 -20.82
CA ALA A 567 16.24 23.45 -20.04
C ALA A 567 15.32 22.50 -20.86
N THR A 568 15.54 22.35 -22.15
CA THR A 568 14.85 21.37 -22.99
C THR A 568 15.40 19.99 -22.74
N HIS A 569 14.49 18.99 -22.63
CA HIS A 569 14.84 17.58 -22.48
C HIS A 569 14.67 16.84 -23.80
N ILE A 570 15.71 16.15 -24.23
CA ILE A 570 15.67 15.22 -25.37
C ILE A 570 15.82 13.80 -24.81
N GLU A 571 14.88 12.93 -25.10
CA GLU A 571 14.94 11.53 -24.70
C GLU A 571 15.50 10.67 -25.84
N LEU A 572 16.53 9.88 -25.54
CA LEU A 572 17.16 8.97 -26.49
C LEU A 572 16.91 7.53 -26.03
N GLY A 573 16.35 6.72 -26.91
CA GLY A 573 16.00 5.31 -26.68
C GLY A 573 17.01 4.31 -27.25
N SER A 574 16.63 3.03 -27.21
CA SER A 574 17.45 1.94 -27.76
C SER A 574 17.71 2.13 -29.26
N GLY A 575 18.96 1.96 -29.66
CA GLY A 575 19.41 2.16 -31.04
C GLY A 575 19.98 3.55 -31.34
N GLU A 576 19.80 4.51 -30.43
CA GLU A 576 20.35 5.86 -30.56
C GLU A 576 21.69 5.99 -29.86
N PHE A 577 22.39 7.12 -30.11
CA PHE A 577 23.71 7.39 -29.56
C PHE A 577 23.82 8.85 -29.08
N PHE A 578 24.77 9.11 -28.17
CA PHE A 578 25.11 10.44 -27.65
C PHE A 578 26.58 10.51 -27.29
N GLY A 579 27.05 11.73 -27.02
CA GLY A 579 28.46 12.00 -26.67
C GLY A 579 29.33 12.41 -27.86
N GLU A 580 28.77 12.38 -29.08
CA GLU A 580 29.46 12.85 -30.30
C GLU A 580 29.84 14.33 -30.23
N LEU A 581 29.01 15.15 -29.59
CA LEU A 581 29.25 16.58 -29.45
C LEU A 581 30.47 16.86 -28.57
N TYR A 582 30.68 16.10 -27.49
CA TYR A 582 31.88 16.19 -26.66
C TYR A 582 33.16 15.81 -27.41
N LEU A 583 33.03 14.93 -28.41
CA LEU A 583 34.15 14.45 -29.20
C LEU A 583 34.49 15.36 -30.37
N LEU A 584 33.48 16.00 -30.99
CA LEU A 584 33.61 16.83 -32.18
C LEU A 584 33.76 18.33 -31.88
N LYS A 585 33.07 18.82 -30.81
CA LYS A 585 33.12 20.22 -30.37
C LYS A 585 33.12 20.31 -28.85
N PRO A 586 34.26 20.09 -28.18
CA PRO A 586 34.35 20.10 -26.72
C PRO A 586 33.88 21.40 -26.06
N ASP A 587 34.05 22.53 -26.74
CA ASP A 587 33.73 23.87 -26.22
C ASP A 587 32.21 24.19 -26.22
N ALA A 588 31.40 23.39 -26.91
CA ALA A 588 29.94 23.54 -26.97
C ALA A 588 29.17 22.55 -26.08
N ALA A 589 29.86 21.82 -25.23
CA ALA A 589 29.31 20.69 -24.51
C ALA A 589 28.81 21.08 -23.10
N GLU A 590 27.80 21.94 -23.01
CA GLU A 590 27.13 22.31 -21.73
C GLU A 590 25.85 21.51 -21.47
N PHE A 591 25.73 20.30 -21.96
CA PHE A 591 24.57 19.47 -21.75
C PHE A 591 24.86 18.35 -20.73
N GLU A 592 23.80 17.93 -20.06
CA GLU A 592 23.85 16.87 -19.05
C GLU A 592 23.06 15.66 -19.55
N VAL A 593 23.66 14.45 -19.45
CA VAL A 593 23.01 13.20 -19.84
C VAL A 593 22.79 12.36 -18.61
N ARG A 594 21.51 12.08 -18.32
CA ARG A 594 21.09 11.20 -17.25
C ARG A 594 20.35 9.99 -17.77
N SER A 595 20.53 8.88 -17.12
CA SER A 595 19.75 7.68 -17.38
C SER A 595 18.32 7.85 -16.86
N LEU A 596 17.30 7.60 -17.70
CA LEU A 596 15.89 7.62 -17.30
C LEU A 596 15.51 6.36 -16.52
N GLY A 597 16.24 5.29 -16.75
CA GLY A 597 16.05 4.02 -16.09
C GLY A 597 17.31 3.18 -16.11
N TYR A 598 17.16 1.87 -16.08
CA TYR A 598 18.31 0.97 -16.26
C TYR A 598 18.70 0.94 -17.72
N THR A 599 19.81 1.55 -18.03
CA THR A 599 20.27 1.71 -19.39
C THR A 599 21.57 0.96 -19.60
N LYS A 600 21.58 0.05 -20.57
CA LYS A 600 22.80 -0.65 -21.03
C LYS A 600 23.40 0.16 -22.17
N LEU A 601 24.57 0.68 -21.92
CA LEU A 601 25.32 1.50 -22.86
C LEU A 601 26.52 0.71 -23.42
N LEU A 602 26.80 0.92 -24.69
CA LEU A 602 28.06 0.52 -25.29
C LEU A 602 28.92 1.78 -25.40
N GLU A 603 29.99 1.83 -24.65
CA GLU A 603 30.92 2.95 -24.56
C GLU A 603 32.09 2.73 -25.53
N LEU A 604 32.32 3.69 -26.40
CA LEU A 604 33.48 3.76 -27.26
C LEU A 604 34.37 4.93 -26.82
N SER A 605 35.61 4.64 -26.44
CA SER A 605 36.53 5.68 -25.98
C SER A 605 36.90 6.68 -27.08
N ALA A 606 37.27 7.93 -26.70
CA ALA A 606 37.69 8.96 -27.64
C ALA A 606 38.82 8.50 -28.57
N LYS A 607 39.73 7.68 -28.06
CA LYS A 607 40.86 7.15 -28.85
C LYS A 607 40.35 6.17 -29.91
N ASP A 608 39.49 5.24 -29.53
CA ASP A 608 38.95 4.22 -30.43
C ASP A 608 38.00 4.87 -31.46
N PHE A 609 37.23 5.88 -31.03
CA PHE A 609 36.40 6.71 -31.93
C PHE A 609 37.23 7.38 -33.03
N LYS A 610 38.32 8.04 -32.67
CA LYS A 610 39.22 8.70 -33.65
C LYS A 610 39.78 7.69 -34.63
N ASN A 611 40.18 6.50 -34.17
CA ASN A 611 40.70 5.44 -35.04
C ASN A 611 39.61 4.92 -36.00
N LEU A 612 38.39 4.77 -35.51
CA LEU A 612 37.24 4.28 -36.26
C LEU A 612 36.84 5.27 -37.38
N VAL A 613 36.71 6.56 -37.02
CA VAL A 613 36.38 7.65 -37.96
C VAL A 613 37.44 7.84 -39.01
N ALA A 614 38.72 7.56 -38.70
CA ALA A 614 39.82 7.62 -39.66
C ALA A 614 39.78 6.42 -40.63
N SER A 615 39.24 5.27 -40.24
CA SER A 615 39.21 4.06 -41.04
C SER A 615 37.95 3.88 -41.90
N ASP A 616 36.85 4.52 -41.56
CA ASP A 616 35.56 4.41 -42.25
C ASP A 616 34.95 5.77 -42.56
N SER A 617 34.94 6.18 -43.82
CA SER A 617 34.40 7.47 -44.25
C SER A 617 32.87 7.53 -44.20
N GLN A 618 32.15 6.42 -44.38
CA GLN A 618 30.70 6.39 -44.37
C GLN A 618 30.17 6.60 -42.93
N LEU A 619 30.79 5.92 -41.97
CA LEU A 619 30.47 6.11 -40.56
C LEU A 619 30.74 7.53 -40.07
N ARG A 620 31.86 8.10 -40.53
CA ARG A 620 32.21 9.50 -40.24
C ARG A 620 31.12 10.46 -40.71
N GLU A 621 30.72 10.35 -41.98
CA GLU A 621 29.70 11.21 -42.57
C GLU A 621 28.34 11.07 -41.84
N ALA A 622 27.99 9.87 -41.48
CA ALA A 622 26.73 9.59 -40.73
C ALA A 622 26.73 10.23 -39.33
N ILE A 623 27.84 10.10 -38.59
CA ILE A 623 27.99 10.74 -37.26
C ILE A 623 28.03 12.24 -37.36
N GLU A 624 28.79 12.79 -38.32
CA GLU A 624 28.88 14.23 -38.53
C GLU A 624 27.54 14.85 -38.97
N LYS A 625 26.74 14.12 -39.75
CA LYS A 625 25.40 14.54 -40.15
C LYS A 625 24.48 14.67 -38.94
N VAL A 626 24.38 13.64 -38.07
CA VAL A 626 23.58 13.67 -36.87
C VAL A 626 24.07 14.77 -35.92
N ALA A 627 25.37 14.91 -35.72
CA ALA A 627 25.94 15.99 -34.90
C ALA A 627 25.58 17.39 -35.41
N LYS A 628 25.63 17.60 -36.75
CA LYS A 628 25.21 18.87 -37.37
C LYS A 628 23.71 19.14 -37.20
N GLU A 629 22.86 18.14 -37.33
CA GLU A 629 21.42 18.26 -37.12
C GLU A 629 21.10 18.64 -35.66
N ARG A 630 21.75 17.98 -34.68
CA ARG A 630 21.61 18.30 -33.27
C ARG A 630 22.15 19.68 -32.89
N LEU A 631 23.29 20.09 -33.48
CA LEU A 631 23.82 21.44 -33.27
C LEU A 631 22.90 22.54 -33.83
N ARG A 632 22.29 22.31 -35.00
CA ARG A 632 21.29 23.24 -35.54
C ARG A 632 20.05 23.35 -34.65
N ALA A 633 19.61 22.26 -34.07
CA ALA A 633 18.50 22.28 -33.10
C ALA A 633 18.86 23.09 -31.85
N LEU A 634 20.13 23.11 -31.43
CA LEU A 634 20.65 23.91 -30.32
C LEU A 634 20.82 25.41 -30.66
N GLU A 635 21.02 25.78 -31.94
CA GLU A 635 21.20 27.18 -32.39
C GLU A 635 19.85 27.88 -32.67
N VAL A 636 18.74 27.13 -32.79
CA VAL A 636 17.40 27.65 -33.14
C VAL A 636 16.50 27.78 -31.91
N GLY A 637 16.83 27.17 -30.77
CA GLY A 637 16.15 27.32 -29.46
C GLY A 637 16.86 28.33 -28.60
#